data_28b7a69c4e88656d7e6b832c55136324
#
_entry.id   28b7a69c4e88656d7e6b832c55136324
#
_cell.length_a   1.000
_cell.length_b   1.000
_cell.length_c   1.000
_cell.angle_alpha   90.00
_cell.angle_beta   90.00
_cell.angle_gamma   90.00
#
_symmetry.space_group_name_H-M   'P 1'
#
loop_
_entity.id
_entity.type
_entity.pdbx_description
1 polymer ?
#
loop_
_entity_poly.entity_id
_entity_poly.type
_entity_poly.pdbx_seq_one_letter_code
_entity_poly.pdbx_strand_id
1 'polypeptide(L)'
;MKKHCIFYKLIAGAMLIGGVLSSCDYLDIVPQEQATLDDAIMNAETTQGYLYACYNGLTKWNPVDHYSNEDVSSTDEMVLPMDNQTAATLIATNTISSSNFGNWYWESYGYAPIRTCYMFLEQLEKAPVSDTDKRVWAAEAKILIAYYHFCVLRRYGPCPIVDKAYPAETNLEDMPGRSHYDAVTKFICDLIDQNVNDLPARWTDTNWGRIDQVIAKAIKARVLLYAASPLWNGNTMYQDWQNHSFETPNYGKELVSPTYSEQKWRNAEAACQEALDFALKNKLALYEESNFNELKDMEEGEEKEQMKKVLRMRYAVLGRANSAEGNTEMVWAMNNGDFLPVNGTLPRQMFKNSQNAWVGGWSTVGPTMFTIEHFYTKNGKIPAEDPTFSRPNEWFESSENAEGVAHMGNQLNKAEIIKLHTNREPRFYAWLGFSGGEYGTSLYGGEPYILNMRSCIDENGSNGYNSDSKDNTQTGYLSQKWIHPRMSMDKSTGSDNRGQLAAPRPLIRVAELYLNLAECQAALQETDKALININKVRERAGVPKLTSSDLTSEWTLTEWVHNERFIEFWGEGIRFYDVRRWKEGKKYFGGPYYGLNVFEMENPQFGTFFKKTPIKQTIAWDDRLYMMPLKYDESGKTLNLIQAPGY
;
A
#
# COMPACT_ATOMS: atom_id res chain seq x y z
N MET A 1 66.53 -21.00 -50.89
CA MET A 1 65.23 -20.71 -50.31
C MET A 1 64.64 -21.81 -49.37
N LYS A 2 65.21 -22.98 -49.19
CA LYS A 2 64.68 -24.04 -48.31
C LYS A 2 65.21 -24.07 -46.87
N LYS A 3 66.29 -23.33 -46.54
CA LYS A 3 66.86 -23.32 -45.19
C LYS A 3 66.25 -22.30 -44.24
N HIS A 4 65.63 -21.22 -44.72
CA HIS A 4 64.96 -20.22 -43.86
C HIS A 4 63.58 -20.66 -43.37
N CYS A 5 62.92 -21.59 -44.06
CA CYS A 5 61.56 -22.05 -43.66
C CYS A 5 61.57 -23.02 -42.49
N ILE A 6 62.69 -23.66 -42.18
CA ILE A 6 62.82 -24.61 -41.06
C ILE A 6 63.10 -23.83 -39.75
N PHE A 7 63.84 -22.70 -39.83
CA PHE A 7 64.16 -21.86 -38.67
C PHE A 7 62.89 -21.15 -38.11
N TYR A 8 61.99 -20.69 -38.98
CA TYR A 8 60.73 -20.08 -38.54
C TYR A 8 59.73 -21.10 -37.97
N LYS A 9 59.73 -22.35 -38.42
CA LYS A 9 58.91 -23.41 -37.85
C LYS A 9 59.38 -23.89 -36.47
N LEU A 10 60.68 -23.82 -36.18
CA LEU A 10 61.24 -24.13 -34.87
C LEU A 10 61.01 -23.01 -33.86
N ILE A 11 61.04 -21.74 -34.28
CA ILE A 11 60.76 -20.59 -33.43
C ILE A 11 59.25 -20.51 -33.11
N ALA A 12 58.39 -20.82 -34.09
CA ALA A 12 56.93 -20.91 -33.85
C ALA A 12 56.54 -22.07 -32.93
N GLY A 13 57.27 -23.20 -33.00
CA GLY A 13 57.07 -24.35 -32.10
C GLY A 13 57.54 -24.06 -30.65
N ALA A 14 58.65 -23.33 -30.49
CA ALA A 14 59.15 -22.95 -29.18
C ALA A 14 58.29 -21.87 -28.50
N MET A 15 57.65 -20.95 -29.25
CA MET A 15 56.69 -20.00 -28.70
C MET A 15 55.33 -20.64 -28.31
N LEU A 16 54.94 -21.73 -28.96
CA LEU A 16 53.70 -22.47 -28.58
C LEU A 16 53.90 -23.34 -27.33
N ILE A 17 55.11 -23.79 -27.02
CA ILE A 17 55.39 -24.59 -25.81
C ILE A 17 55.70 -23.69 -24.60
N GLY A 18 56.17 -22.47 -24.79
CA GLY A 18 56.37 -21.48 -23.73
C GLY A 18 55.08 -20.83 -23.21
N GLY A 19 53.98 -20.91 -23.98
CA GLY A 19 52.68 -20.32 -23.62
C GLY A 19 51.77 -21.22 -22.80
N VAL A 20 52.12 -22.48 -22.56
CA VAL A 20 51.24 -23.46 -21.86
C VAL A 20 51.65 -23.70 -20.42
N LEU A 21 52.78 -23.13 -19.96
CA LEU A 21 53.27 -23.34 -18.58
C LEU A 21 53.12 -22.12 -17.64
N SER A 22 52.46 -21.03 -18.09
CA SER A 22 52.18 -19.88 -17.24
C SER A 22 50.67 -19.70 -16.96
N SER A 23 49.87 -20.73 -17.14
CA SER A 23 48.38 -20.63 -17.01
C SER A 23 47.84 -21.28 -15.74
N CYS A 24 48.62 -21.46 -14.69
CA CYS A 24 48.07 -22.06 -13.46
C CYS A 24 47.99 -21.13 -12.25
N ASP A 25 48.52 -19.89 -12.33
CA ASP A 25 48.46 -18.97 -11.18
C ASP A 25 47.40 -17.85 -11.31
N TYR A 26 46.66 -17.80 -12.43
CA TYR A 26 45.65 -16.75 -12.65
C TYR A 26 44.25 -17.12 -12.17
N LEU A 27 44.02 -18.38 -11.80
CA LEU A 27 42.76 -18.85 -11.28
C LEU A 27 42.65 -18.89 -9.75
N ASP A 28 43.76 -18.63 -9.06
CA ASP A 28 43.82 -18.55 -7.59
C ASP A 28 43.87 -17.11 -7.03
N ILE A 29 43.69 -16.11 -7.89
CA ILE A 29 43.38 -14.77 -7.40
C ILE A 29 41.89 -14.75 -7.07
N VAL A 30 41.55 -15.22 -5.88
CA VAL A 30 40.33 -14.78 -5.20
C VAL A 30 40.39 -13.26 -5.19
N PRO A 31 39.43 -12.53 -5.80
CA PRO A 31 39.43 -11.08 -5.72
C PRO A 31 39.46 -10.70 -4.24
N GLN A 32 40.50 -9.98 -3.81
CA GLN A 32 40.70 -9.53 -2.42
C GLN A 32 39.60 -8.58 -1.92
N GLU A 33 38.50 -8.41 -2.66
CA GLU A 33 37.45 -7.43 -2.42
C GLU A 33 36.01 -8.04 -2.41
N GLN A 34 35.84 -9.34 -2.27
CA GLN A 34 34.52 -9.86 -1.93
C GLN A 34 34.34 -9.71 -0.42
N ALA A 35 33.48 -8.73 -0.02
CA ALA A 35 33.07 -8.57 1.36
C ALA A 35 32.51 -9.91 1.90
N THR A 36 33.07 -10.34 3.00
CA THR A 36 32.64 -11.57 3.72
C THR A 36 31.58 -11.23 4.76
N LEU A 37 30.92 -12.24 5.32
CA LEU A 37 30.00 -12.04 6.44
C LEU A 37 30.73 -11.48 7.68
N ASP A 38 32.03 -11.77 7.85
CA ASP A 38 32.84 -11.21 8.94
C ASP A 38 33.08 -9.70 8.74
N ASP A 39 33.22 -9.23 7.51
CA ASP A 39 33.32 -7.80 7.21
C ASP A 39 32.03 -7.04 7.58
N ALA A 40 30.88 -7.70 7.47
CA ALA A 40 29.57 -7.11 7.82
C ALA A 40 29.40 -6.87 9.33
N ILE A 41 30.20 -7.52 10.18
CA ILE A 41 30.15 -7.35 11.64
C ILE A 41 31.45 -6.82 12.25
N MET A 42 32.34 -6.24 11.44
CA MET A 42 33.68 -5.84 11.86
C MET A 42 33.68 -4.73 12.94
N ASN A 43 32.65 -3.89 12.95
CA ASN A 43 32.45 -2.83 13.94
C ASN A 43 30.95 -2.50 14.10
N ALA A 44 30.64 -1.55 15.00
CA ALA A 44 29.24 -1.19 15.27
C ALA A 44 28.51 -0.60 14.05
N GLU A 45 29.20 0.18 13.21
CA GLU A 45 28.61 0.82 12.03
C GLU A 45 28.26 -0.22 10.96
N THR A 46 29.19 -1.14 10.64
CA THR A 46 28.94 -2.21 9.67
C THR A 46 27.88 -3.17 10.17
N THR A 47 27.87 -3.52 11.46
CA THR A 47 26.84 -4.37 12.08
C THR A 47 25.46 -3.71 12.02
N GLN A 48 25.36 -2.39 12.27
CA GLN A 48 24.10 -1.65 12.11
C GLN A 48 23.68 -1.58 10.65
N GLY A 49 24.62 -1.42 9.72
CA GLY A 49 24.37 -1.52 8.28
C GLY A 49 23.74 -2.87 7.89
N TYR A 50 24.18 -3.98 8.52
CA TYR A 50 23.59 -5.29 8.30
C TYR A 50 22.16 -5.38 8.89
N LEU A 51 21.92 -4.81 10.08
CA LEU A 51 20.56 -4.67 10.60
C LEU A 51 19.65 -3.93 9.59
N TYR A 52 20.16 -2.84 8.98
CA TYR A 52 19.37 -2.12 7.98
C TYR A 52 19.07 -2.95 6.73
N ALA A 53 19.91 -3.90 6.36
CA ALA A 53 19.59 -4.85 5.30
C ALA A 53 18.37 -5.73 5.65
N CYS A 54 18.08 -5.98 6.93
CA CYS A 54 16.88 -6.68 7.36
C CYS A 54 15.59 -5.89 7.03
N TYR A 55 15.65 -4.57 6.87
CA TYR A 55 14.52 -3.73 6.50
C TYR A 55 14.26 -3.68 4.98
N ASN A 56 15.14 -4.23 4.13
CA ASN A 56 15.01 -4.13 2.67
C ASN A 56 13.69 -4.71 2.11
N GLY A 57 13.08 -5.67 2.79
CA GLY A 57 11.78 -6.19 2.40
C GLY A 57 10.66 -5.13 2.42
N LEU A 58 10.78 -4.08 3.23
CA LEU A 58 9.82 -2.99 3.34
C LEU A 58 9.93 -2.00 2.17
N THR A 59 11.13 -1.79 1.63
CA THR A 59 11.42 -0.70 0.68
C THR A 59 10.74 -0.87 -0.68
N LYS A 60 10.24 -2.06 -0.97
CA LYS A 60 9.64 -2.41 -2.27
C LYS A 60 8.16 -2.05 -2.37
N TRP A 61 7.48 -1.78 -1.24
CA TRP A 61 6.09 -1.36 -1.28
C TRP A 61 5.96 0.09 -1.76
N ASN A 62 5.16 0.32 -2.78
CA ASN A 62 4.92 1.64 -3.35
C ASN A 62 3.45 1.82 -3.74
N PRO A 63 2.66 2.58 -2.96
CA PRO A 63 1.23 2.73 -3.18
C PRO A 63 0.85 3.51 -4.45
N VAL A 64 1.81 4.21 -5.05
CA VAL A 64 1.60 5.03 -6.25
C VAL A 64 2.29 4.49 -7.49
N ASP A 65 2.92 3.33 -7.39
CA ASP A 65 3.49 2.69 -8.57
C ASP A 65 2.35 2.15 -9.45
N HIS A 66 2.20 2.79 -10.60
CA HIS A 66 1.18 2.47 -11.59
C HIS A 66 1.36 1.10 -12.27
N TYR A 67 2.52 0.46 -12.12
CA TYR A 67 2.78 -0.86 -12.72
C TYR A 67 2.78 -1.99 -11.70
N SER A 68 3.10 -1.73 -10.44
CA SER A 68 3.37 -2.79 -9.46
C SER A 68 2.48 -2.78 -8.22
N ASN A 69 1.59 -1.80 -8.06
CA ASN A 69 0.74 -1.77 -6.87
C ASN A 69 -0.55 -2.57 -7.03
N GLU A 70 -0.41 -3.88 -6.91
CA GLU A 70 -1.52 -4.82 -6.99
C GLU A 70 -2.57 -4.59 -5.89
N ASP A 71 -2.13 -4.21 -4.69
CA ASP A 71 -2.98 -4.07 -3.52
C ASP A 71 -3.96 -2.87 -3.61
N VAL A 72 -3.71 -1.93 -4.53
CA VAL A 72 -4.59 -0.78 -4.79
C VAL A 72 -5.34 -0.96 -6.10
N SER A 73 -4.62 -1.25 -7.18
CA SER A 73 -5.15 -1.19 -8.54
C SER A 73 -5.87 -2.47 -8.99
N SER A 74 -5.98 -3.50 -8.14
CA SER A 74 -6.82 -4.68 -8.36
C SER A 74 -8.06 -4.71 -7.48
N THR A 75 -8.51 -3.55 -7.00
CA THR A 75 -9.66 -3.38 -6.11
C THR A 75 -10.72 -2.48 -6.72
N ASP A 76 -11.82 -2.29 -6.02
CA ASP A 76 -12.87 -1.34 -6.36
C ASP A 76 -12.47 0.13 -6.14
N GLU A 77 -11.28 0.38 -5.59
CA GLU A 77 -10.77 1.74 -5.36
C GLU A 77 -10.34 2.42 -6.65
N MET A 78 -9.51 1.75 -7.44
CA MET A 78 -8.85 2.33 -8.62
C MET A 78 -8.61 1.28 -9.69
N VAL A 79 -8.50 1.74 -10.94
CA VAL A 79 -8.14 0.90 -12.10
C VAL A 79 -6.98 1.50 -12.87
N LEU A 80 -6.19 0.63 -13.49
CA LEU A 80 -5.09 0.96 -14.40
C LEU A 80 -5.60 1.14 -15.84
N PRO A 81 -4.81 1.73 -16.75
CA PRO A 81 -5.10 1.73 -18.18
C PRO A 81 -5.30 0.31 -18.73
N MET A 82 -6.15 0.20 -19.73
CA MET A 82 -6.61 -1.09 -20.27
C MET A 82 -5.49 -2.00 -20.79
N ASP A 83 -4.44 -1.42 -21.35
CA ASP A 83 -3.36 -2.18 -22.04
C ASP A 83 -2.24 -2.66 -21.09
N ASN A 84 -2.35 -2.37 -19.80
CA ASN A 84 -1.34 -2.77 -18.83
C ASN A 84 -1.55 -4.23 -18.39
N GLN A 85 -0.70 -5.12 -18.87
CA GLN A 85 -0.62 -6.54 -18.45
C GLN A 85 0.20 -6.66 -17.15
N THR A 86 -0.28 -6.06 -16.08
CA THR A 86 0.37 -6.12 -14.75
C THR A 86 -0.29 -7.19 -13.89
N ALA A 87 0.34 -7.55 -12.78
CA ALA A 87 -0.26 -8.45 -11.79
C ALA A 87 -1.61 -7.89 -11.26
N ALA A 88 -1.74 -6.57 -11.11
CA ALA A 88 -3.01 -5.95 -10.74
C ALA A 88 -4.12 -6.24 -11.77
N THR A 89 -3.82 -6.12 -13.05
CA THR A 89 -4.76 -6.44 -14.14
C THR A 89 -5.13 -7.93 -14.13
N LEU A 90 -4.13 -8.82 -13.98
CA LEU A 90 -4.38 -10.27 -13.92
C LEU A 90 -5.29 -10.65 -12.75
N ILE A 91 -5.13 -10.03 -11.60
CA ILE A 91 -6.00 -10.24 -10.43
C ILE A 91 -7.42 -9.70 -10.70
N ALA A 92 -7.53 -8.44 -11.15
CA ALA A 92 -8.82 -7.79 -11.37
C ALA A 92 -9.68 -8.49 -12.44
N THR A 93 -9.05 -9.08 -13.45
CA THR A 93 -9.71 -9.82 -14.55
C THR A 93 -9.88 -11.30 -14.26
N ASN A 94 -9.46 -11.80 -13.09
CA ASN A 94 -9.43 -13.23 -12.75
C ASN A 94 -8.66 -14.10 -13.74
N THR A 95 -7.61 -13.56 -14.37
CA THR A 95 -6.74 -14.31 -15.32
C THR A 95 -5.40 -14.71 -14.70
N ILE A 96 -5.21 -14.39 -13.42
CA ILE A 96 -4.04 -14.80 -12.65
C ILE A 96 -3.96 -16.33 -12.51
N SER A 97 -2.74 -16.86 -12.60
CA SER A 97 -2.44 -18.29 -12.46
C SER A 97 -1.04 -18.50 -11.88
N SER A 98 -0.73 -19.72 -11.48
CA SER A 98 0.61 -20.13 -11.02
C SER A 98 1.72 -19.96 -12.08
N SER A 99 1.37 -19.86 -13.35
CA SER A 99 2.33 -19.70 -14.44
C SER A 99 2.59 -18.24 -14.85
N ASN A 100 1.66 -17.32 -14.58
CA ASN A 100 1.78 -15.92 -15.01
C ASN A 100 1.91 -14.93 -13.85
N PHE A 101 1.89 -15.40 -12.61
CA PHE A 101 2.08 -14.57 -11.41
C PHE A 101 3.54 -14.57 -10.94
N GLY A 102 4.09 -13.39 -10.67
CA GLY A 102 5.45 -13.26 -10.14
C GLY A 102 5.58 -13.74 -8.70
N ASN A 103 6.78 -14.20 -8.33
CA ASN A 103 7.06 -14.72 -6.99
C ASN A 103 7.45 -13.64 -5.96
N TRP A 104 7.22 -12.37 -6.27
CA TRP A 104 7.74 -11.23 -5.52
C TRP A 104 7.34 -11.22 -4.04
N TYR A 105 6.06 -11.47 -3.75
CA TYR A 105 5.56 -11.42 -2.37
C TYR A 105 5.96 -12.64 -1.55
N TRP A 106 6.12 -13.79 -2.17
CA TRP A 106 6.62 -14.98 -1.52
C TRP A 106 8.10 -14.89 -1.21
N GLU A 107 8.89 -14.55 -2.21
CA GLU A 107 10.34 -14.50 -2.13
C GLU A 107 10.85 -13.16 -1.58
N SER A 108 10.63 -12.07 -2.33
CA SER A 108 11.32 -10.79 -2.10
C SER A 108 10.77 -9.99 -0.92
N TYR A 109 9.50 -10.18 -0.56
CA TYR A 109 8.87 -9.49 0.59
C TYR A 109 8.66 -10.43 1.78
N GLY A 110 8.84 -11.74 1.60
CA GLY A 110 8.63 -12.78 2.59
C GLY A 110 9.92 -13.47 2.99
N TYR A 111 10.25 -14.58 2.33
CA TYR A 111 11.27 -15.50 2.83
C TYR A 111 12.71 -15.04 2.65
N ALA A 112 13.04 -14.24 1.62
CA ALA A 112 14.39 -13.70 1.49
C ALA A 112 14.74 -12.71 2.63
N PRO A 113 13.89 -11.73 2.99
CA PRO A 113 14.12 -10.92 4.18
C PRO A 113 14.15 -11.71 5.49
N ILE A 114 13.30 -12.74 5.65
CA ILE A 114 13.33 -13.62 6.82
C ILE A 114 14.70 -14.29 6.95
N ARG A 115 15.23 -14.86 5.84
CA ARG A 115 16.56 -15.45 5.82
C ARG A 115 17.64 -14.42 6.20
N THR A 116 17.57 -13.21 5.64
CA THR A 116 18.52 -12.12 5.96
C THR A 116 18.51 -11.80 7.46
N CYS A 117 17.32 -11.74 8.09
CA CYS A 117 17.21 -11.49 9.52
C CYS A 117 17.83 -12.62 10.35
N TYR A 118 17.60 -13.90 10.00
CA TYR A 118 18.22 -15.01 10.73
C TYR A 118 19.74 -15.04 10.56
N MET A 119 20.26 -14.81 9.36
CA MET A 119 21.69 -14.68 9.13
C MET A 119 22.31 -13.52 9.93
N PHE A 120 21.61 -12.40 10.01
CA PHE A 120 22.00 -11.29 10.87
C PHE A 120 22.08 -11.72 12.35
N LEU A 121 21.07 -12.40 12.86
CA LEU A 121 21.04 -12.87 14.25
C LEU A 121 22.20 -13.80 14.58
N GLU A 122 22.57 -14.73 13.68
CA GLU A 122 23.72 -15.61 13.83
C GLU A 122 25.06 -14.85 13.91
N GLN A 123 25.21 -13.78 13.11
CA GLN A 123 26.42 -12.96 13.10
C GLN A 123 26.46 -11.98 14.29
N LEU A 124 25.31 -11.46 14.72
CA LEU A 124 25.22 -10.47 15.80
C LEU A 124 25.85 -10.96 17.11
N GLU A 125 25.78 -12.26 17.39
CA GLU A 125 26.41 -12.84 18.58
C GLU A 125 27.93 -12.61 18.62
N LYS A 126 28.59 -12.60 17.45
CA LYS A 126 30.04 -12.39 17.30
C LYS A 126 30.43 -10.90 17.17
N ALA A 127 29.45 -10.02 16.92
CA ALA A 127 29.72 -8.61 16.64
C ALA A 127 30.32 -7.88 17.86
N PRO A 128 31.32 -6.99 17.67
CA PRO A 128 31.97 -6.23 18.74
C PRO A 128 31.12 -5.00 19.16
N VAL A 129 29.90 -5.23 19.58
CA VAL A 129 28.95 -4.21 20.04
C VAL A 129 28.49 -4.51 21.47
N SER A 130 27.90 -3.51 22.14
CA SER A 130 27.44 -3.68 23.51
C SER A 130 26.32 -4.73 23.63
N ASP A 131 26.22 -5.39 24.81
CA ASP A 131 25.14 -6.35 25.07
C ASP A 131 23.75 -5.69 24.96
N THR A 132 23.66 -4.39 25.24
CA THR A 132 22.42 -3.62 25.05
C THR A 132 22.05 -3.50 23.58
N ASP A 133 23.03 -3.14 22.73
CA ASP A 133 22.80 -3.08 21.28
C ASP A 133 22.45 -4.45 20.71
N LYS A 134 23.16 -5.50 21.15
CA LYS A 134 22.83 -6.89 20.74
C LYS A 134 21.38 -7.24 21.05
N ARG A 135 20.90 -6.96 22.26
CA ARG A 135 19.51 -7.24 22.63
C ARG A 135 18.51 -6.44 21.81
N VAL A 136 18.71 -5.12 21.67
CA VAL A 136 17.81 -4.26 20.91
C VAL A 136 17.77 -4.65 19.42
N TRP A 137 18.93 -4.85 18.82
CA TRP A 137 19.01 -5.19 17.38
C TRP A 137 18.49 -6.61 17.09
N ALA A 138 18.70 -7.55 18.02
CA ALA A 138 18.09 -8.88 17.92
C ALA A 138 16.56 -8.80 18.02
N ALA A 139 16.03 -7.98 18.92
CA ALA A 139 14.58 -7.77 19.04
C ALA A 139 14.00 -7.16 17.76
N GLU A 140 14.65 -6.12 17.18
CA GLU A 140 14.23 -5.53 15.90
C GLU A 140 14.17 -6.61 14.79
N ALA A 141 15.23 -7.38 14.61
CA ALA A 141 15.29 -8.42 13.59
C ALA A 141 14.19 -9.48 13.77
N LYS A 142 13.91 -9.90 15.02
CA LYS A 142 12.85 -10.87 15.31
C LYS A 142 11.44 -10.32 15.06
N ILE A 143 11.19 -9.03 15.35
CA ILE A 143 9.91 -8.39 14.99
C ILE A 143 9.76 -8.26 13.47
N LEU A 144 10.84 -7.99 12.74
CA LEU A 144 10.83 -8.01 11.28
C LEU A 144 10.52 -9.42 10.73
N ILE A 145 11.10 -10.49 11.31
CA ILE A 145 10.75 -11.88 10.96
C ILE A 145 9.23 -12.12 11.15
N ALA A 146 8.68 -11.68 12.28
CA ALA A 146 7.25 -11.78 12.56
C ALA A 146 6.42 -11.03 11.50
N TYR A 147 6.80 -9.80 11.17
CA TYR A 147 6.11 -9.00 10.16
C TYR A 147 6.19 -9.60 8.75
N TYR A 148 7.32 -10.14 8.33
CA TYR A 148 7.45 -10.78 7.03
C TYR A 148 6.65 -12.07 6.92
N HIS A 149 6.58 -12.87 7.99
CA HIS A 149 5.64 -14.01 8.03
C HIS A 149 4.19 -13.54 7.89
N PHE A 150 3.82 -12.43 8.52
CA PHE A 150 2.48 -11.86 8.34
C PHE A 150 2.24 -11.39 6.90
N CYS A 151 3.22 -10.79 6.23
CA CYS A 151 3.11 -10.40 4.83
C CYS A 151 2.81 -11.60 3.91
N VAL A 152 3.43 -12.76 4.17
CA VAL A 152 3.15 -14.01 3.45
C VAL A 152 1.76 -14.55 3.85
N LEU A 153 1.48 -14.62 5.15
CA LEU A 153 0.24 -15.17 5.71
C LEU A 153 -1.01 -14.45 5.16
N ARG A 154 -1.01 -13.11 5.14
CA ARG A 154 -2.17 -12.33 4.67
C ARG A 154 -2.45 -12.47 3.18
N ARG A 155 -1.43 -12.86 2.37
CA ARG A 155 -1.53 -12.93 0.90
C ARG A 155 -1.73 -14.35 0.39
N TYR A 156 -1.07 -15.33 0.99
CA TYR A 156 -1.08 -16.73 0.56
C TYR A 156 -1.81 -17.68 1.51
N GLY A 157 -2.37 -17.15 2.61
CA GLY A 157 -2.96 -17.97 3.67
C GLY A 157 -1.91 -18.78 4.44
N PRO A 158 -2.26 -19.96 4.96
CA PRO A 158 -1.33 -20.87 5.62
C PRO A 158 0.01 -20.94 4.89
N CYS A 159 1.11 -20.78 5.63
CA CYS A 159 2.44 -20.69 5.03
C CYS A 159 3.49 -21.37 5.93
N PRO A 160 4.65 -21.74 5.39
CA PRO A 160 5.74 -22.30 6.18
C PRO A 160 6.19 -21.39 7.32
N ILE A 161 6.33 -21.93 8.52
CA ILE A 161 7.04 -21.27 9.61
C ILE A 161 8.53 -21.55 9.42
N VAL A 162 9.29 -20.48 9.18
CA VAL A 162 10.75 -20.51 9.09
C VAL A 162 11.32 -19.95 10.38
N ASP A 163 12.00 -20.77 11.15
CA ASP A 163 12.50 -20.50 12.49
C ASP A 163 14.04 -20.33 12.57
N LYS A 164 14.74 -20.48 11.45
CA LYS A 164 16.20 -20.35 11.30
C LYS A 164 16.63 -20.07 9.86
N ALA A 165 17.90 -19.72 9.65
CA ALA A 165 18.50 -19.72 8.32
C ALA A 165 18.80 -21.15 7.88
N TYR A 166 17.99 -21.72 6.99
CA TYR A 166 18.26 -23.06 6.44
C TYR A 166 19.52 -23.01 5.55
N PRO A 167 20.47 -23.95 5.70
CA PRO A 167 21.62 -24.09 4.79
C PRO A 167 21.16 -24.25 3.34
N ALA A 168 22.01 -23.77 2.39
CA ALA A 168 21.65 -23.82 0.97
C ALA A 168 21.52 -25.28 0.43
N GLU A 169 22.24 -26.21 1.05
CA GLU A 169 22.26 -27.65 0.77
C GLU A 169 21.14 -28.44 1.44
N THR A 170 20.24 -27.77 2.19
CA THR A 170 19.11 -28.46 2.83
C THR A 170 18.23 -29.12 1.78
N ASN A 171 17.94 -30.43 1.96
CA ASN A 171 17.03 -31.12 1.06
C ASN A 171 15.65 -30.47 1.09
N LEU A 172 15.02 -30.35 -0.07
CA LEU A 172 13.69 -29.75 -0.19
C LEU A 172 12.61 -30.50 0.61
N GLU A 173 12.78 -31.79 0.83
CA GLU A 173 11.89 -32.62 1.64
C GLU A 173 11.99 -32.31 3.15
N ASP A 174 13.13 -31.74 3.59
CA ASP A 174 13.36 -31.31 4.97
C ASP A 174 12.87 -29.88 5.23
N MET A 175 12.47 -29.15 4.15
CA MET A 175 11.89 -27.81 4.28
C MET A 175 10.47 -27.87 4.84
N PRO A 176 10.07 -26.90 5.71
CA PRO A 176 8.73 -26.89 6.27
C PRO A 176 7.67 -26.71 5.19
N GLY A 177 6.55 -27.41 5.34
CA GLY A 177 5.34 -27.21 4.55
C GLY A 177 4.48 -26.08 5.06
N ARG A 178 3.28 -25.90 4.46
CA ARG A 178 2.31 -24.95 5.00
C ARG A 178 1.91 -25.36 6.42
N SER A 179 2.07 -24.46 7.36
CA SER A 179 1.60 -24.61 8.74
C SER A 179 0.18 -24.07 8.86
N HIS A 180 -0.62 -24.64 9.77
CA HIS A 180 -1.96 -24.16 10.05
C HIS A 180 -2.00 -22.65 10.32
N TYR A 181 -3.03 -21.94 9.82
CA TYR A 181 -3.14 -20.49 9.92
C TYR A 181 -2.95 -19.98 11.37
N ASP A 182 -3.60 -20.64 12.33
CA ASP A 182 -3.51 -20.24 13.73
C ASP A 182 -2.15 -20.55 14.36
N ALA A 183 -1.44 -21.57 13.87
CA ALA A 183 -0.07 -21.84 14.30
C ALA A 183 0.90 -20.75 13.82
N VAL A 184 0.76 -20.29 12.57
CA VAL A 184 1.55 -19.17 12.05
C VAL A 184 1.21 -17.88 12.81
N THR A 185 -0.08 -17.61 13.05
CA THR A 185 -0.53 -16.47 13.87
C THR A 185 0.10 -16.49 15.26
N LYS A 186 0.09 -17.66 15.92
CA LYS A 186 0.70 -17.83 17.23
C LYS A 186 2.21 -17.61 17.20
N PHE A 187 2.91 -18.18 16.21
CA PHE A 187 4.35 -17.98 16.03
C PHE A 187 4.71 -16.49 15.91
N ILE A 188 3.97 -15.74 15.10
CA ILE A 188 4.15 -14.29 14.93
C ILE A 188 3.95 -13.57 16.27
N CYS A 189 2.86 -13.86 16.98
CA CYS A 189 2.56 -13.23 18.26
C CYS A 189 3.59 -13.58 19.34
N ASP A 190 4.03 -14.84 19.41
CA ASP A 190 5.04 -15.28 20.35
C ASP A 190 6.38 -14.56 20.12
N LEU A 191 6.81 -14.39 18.86
CA LEU A 191 8.02 -13.62 18.54
C LEU A 191 7.92 -12.18 19.03
N ILE A 192 6.75 -11.56 18.88
CA ILE A 192 6.51 -10.18 19.32
C ILE A 192 6.54 -10.12 20.86
N ASP A 193 5.78 -10.97 21.53
CA ASP A 193 5.64 -10.95 23.00
C ASP A 193 6.96 -11.21 23.74
N GLN A 194 7.80 -12.10 23.19
CA GLN A 194 9.10 -12.44 23.77
C GLN A 194 10.15 -11.34 23.61
N ASN A 195 10.02 -10.45 22.61
CA ASN A 195 11.08 -9.52 22.27
C ASN A 195 10.67 -8.02 22.39
N VAL A 196 9.38 -7.71 22.52
CA VAL A 196 8.91 -6.31 22.54
C VAL A 196 9.51 -5.49 23.69
N ASN A 197 9.77 -6.09 24.84
CA ASN A 197 10.30 -5.39 26.03
C ASN A 197 11.80 -5.04 25.91
N ASP A 198 12.52 -5.65 24.98
CA ASP A 198 13.92 -5.30 24.68
C ASP A 198 14.03 -4.08 23.76
N LEU A 199 12.92 -3.63 23.19
CA LEU A 199 12.85 -2.45 22.33
C LEU A 199 12.61 -1.17 23.14
N PRO A 200 13.06 0.00 22.64
CA PRO A 200 12.63 1.27 23.20
C PRO A 200 11.11 1.48 23.00
N ALA A 201 10.49 2.23 23.90
CA ALA A 201 9.05 2.52 23.79
C ALA A 201 8.71 3.20 22.45
N ARG A 202 9.53 4.19 22.04
CA ARG A 202 9.43 4.90 20.76
C ARG A 202 10.81 5.36 20.31
N TRP A 203 11.14 5.14 19.06
CA TRP A 203 12.27 5.79 18.40
C TRP A 203 11.92 7.21 17.98
N THR A 204 12.88 8.12 18.13
CA THR A 204 12.78 9.53 17.68
C THR A 204 13.98 9.90 16.82
N ASP A 205 13.96 11.09 16.25
CA ASP A 205 15.05 11.69 15.50
C ASP A 205 15.56 10.81 14.35
N THR A 206 16.85 10.55 14.28
CA THR A 206 17.48 9.77 13.22
C THR A 206 17.10 8.28 13.21
N ASN A 207 16.58 7.77 14.34
CA ASN A 207 16.12 6.37 14.47
C ASN A 207 14.62 6.20 14.17
N TRP A 208 13.90 7.27 13.90
CA TRP A 208 12.47 7.20 13.57
C TRP A 208 12.22 6.26 12.39
N GLY A 209 11.22 5.39 12.52
CA GLY A 209 10.88 4.37 11.52
C GLY A 209 11.50 2.99 11.79
N ARG A 210 12.50 2.87 12.67
CA ARG A 210 12.98 1.58 13.18
C ARG A 210 11.91 0.94 14.09
N ILE A 211 11.92 -0.37 14.18
CA ILE A 211 11.00 -1.13 15.03
C ILE A 211 11.16 -0.73 16.50
N ASP A 212 10.05 -0.36 17.12
CA ASP A 212 9.91 -0.02 18.54
C ASP A 212 8.69 -0.73 19.15
N GLN A 213 8.45 -0.53 20.46
CA GLN A 213 7.32 -1.19 21.13
C GLN A 213 5.96 -0.79 20.56
N VAL A 214 5.78 0.49 20.15
CA VAL A 214 4.51 0.96 19.54
C VAL A 214 4.24 0.21 18.24
N ILE A 215 5.25 0.12 17.38
CA ILE A 215 5.16 -0.59 16.10
C ILE A 215 4.88 -2.08 16.32
N ALA A 216 5.63 -2.74 17.22
CA ALA A 216 5.47 -4.16 17.51
C ALA A 216 4.05 -4.50 18.00
N LYS A 217 3.50 -3.70 18.93
CA LYS A 217 2.11 -3.87 19.41
C LYS A 217 1.07 -3.62 18.31
N ALA A 218 1.29 -2.63 17.46
CA ALA A 218 0.41 -2.35 16.32
C ALA A 218 0.40 -3.50 15.29
N ILE A 219 1.57 -4.11 15.02
CA ILE A 219 1.66 -5.31 14.17
C ILE A 219 0.87 -6.46 14.79
N LYS A 220 1.04 -6.75 16.10
CA LYS A 220 0.31 -7.82 16.79
C LYS A 220 -1.20 -7.62 16.71
N ALA A 221 -1.67 -6.39 16.95
CA ALA A 221 -3.09 -6.04 16.84
C ALA A 221 -3.65 -6.33 15.45
N ARG A 222 -2.94 -5.93 14.39
CA ARG A 222 -3.32 -6.21 12.99
C ARG A 222 -3.35 -7.71 12.69
N VAL A 223 -2.35 -8.47 13.14
CA VAL A 223 -2.27 -9.93 12.94
C VAL A 223 -3.47 -10.64 13.57
N LEU A 224 -3.81 -10.29 14.82
CA LEU A 224 -4.93 -10.91 15.53
C LEU A 224 -6.30 -10.50 14.94
N LEU A 225 -6.47 -9.26 14.47
CA LEU A 225 -7.66 -8.83 13.73
C LEU A 225 -7.87 -9.67 12.47
N TYR A 226 -6.80 -9.91 11.71
CA TYR A 226 -6.88 -10.75 10.50
C TYR A 226 -7.27 -12.18 10.86
N ALA A 227 -6.68 -12.76 11.91
CA ALA A 227 -6.98 -14.12 12.35
C ALA A 227 -8.42 -14.27 12.91
N ALA A 228 -9.01 -13.21 13.44
CA ALA A 228 -10.39 -13.18 13.90
C ALA A 228 -11.42 -13.01 12.77
N SER A 229 -10.98 -12.55 11.60
CA SER A 229 -11.86 -12.19 10.48
C SER A 229 -12.49 -13.42 9.80
N PRO A 230 -13.65 -13.27 9.13
CA PRO A 230 -14.45 -14.39 8.59
C PRO A 230 -13.73 -15.36 7.66
N LEU A 231 -12.68 -14.93 6.94
CA LEU A 231 -11.91 -15.82 6.08
C LEU A 231 -11.14 -16.88 6.88
N TRP A 232 -10.73 -16.56 8.13
CA TRP A 232 -9.85 -17.37 8.96
C TRP A 232 -10.48 -17.82 10.28
N ASN A 233 -11.79 -17.52 10.47
CA ASN A 233 -12.52 -17.82 11.70
C ASN A 233 -13.90 -18.40 11.38
N GLY A 234 -14.01 -19.70 11.36
CA GLY A 234 -15.27 -20.40 11.08
C GLY A 234 -15.56 -20.54 9.57
N ASN A 235 -14.53 -20.57 8.73
CA ASN A 235 -14.68 -20.69 7.29
C ASN A 235 -14.59 -22.15 6.83
N THR A 236 -15.71 -22.73 6.44
CA THR A 236 -15.80 -24.11 5.92
C THR A 236 -15.33 -24.26 4.47
N MET A 237 -15.09 -23.17 3.74
CA MET A 237 -14.61 -23.20 2.34
C MET A 237 -13.31 -23.98 2.19
N TYR A 238 -12.46 -23.99 3.22
CA TYR A 238 -11.13 -24.60 3.21
C TYR A 238 -11.03 -25.88 4.04
N GLN A 239 -12.13 -26.47 4.46
CA GLN A 239 -12.14 -27.69 5.29
C GLN A 239 -11.41 -28.87 4.64
N ASP A 240 -11.45 -28.97 3.30
CA ASP A 240 -10.80 -30.02 2.54
C ASP A 240 -9.37 -29.66 2.08
N TRP A 241 -8.90 -28.45 2.40
CA TRP A 241 -7.54 -28.03 2.09
C TRP A 241 -6.58 -28.49 3.18
N GLN A 242 -5.89 -29.58 2.92
CA GLN A 242 -5.00 -30.25 3.86
C GLN A 242 -3.64 -30.53 3.24
N ASN A 243 -2.59 -30.53 4.03
CA ASN A 243 -1.27 -30.97 3.62
C ASN A 243 -1.28 -32.44 3.19
N HIS A 244 -0.39 -32.83 2.26
CA HIS A 244 -0.19 -34.21 1.88
C HIS A 244 0.59 -34.99 2.95
N SER A 245 1.77 -34.51 3.30
CA SER A 245 2.72 -35.17 4.19
C SER A 245 3.06 -34.37 5.44
N PHE A 246 3.15 -33.05 5.32
CA PHE A 246 3.54 -32.18 6.42
C PHE A 246 2.41 -32.06 7.46
N GLU A 247 2.77 -32.12 8.75
CA GLU A 247 1.84 -31.95 9.86
C GLU A 247 2.25 -30.78 10.75
N THR A 248 1.28 -29.92 11.06
CA THR A 248 1.47 -28.84 12.03
C THR A 248 1.21 -29.37 13.44
N PRO A 249 2.09 -29.17 14.42
CA PRO A 249 1.85 -29.56 15.80
C PRO A 249 0.49 -29.09 16.32
N ASN A 250 -0.29 -30.00 16.92
CA ASN A 250 -1.67 -29.80 17.40
C ASN A 250 -2.76 -29.63 16.34
N TYR A 251 -2.44 -29.54 15.05
CA TYR A 251 -3.40 -29.38 13.97
C TYR A 251 -3.34 -30.50 12.92
N GLY A 252 -2.31 -31.35 12.98
CA GLY A 252 -2.11 -32.38 11.96
C GLY A 252 -1.93 -31.78 10.59
N LYS A 253 -2.71 -32.27 9.62
CA LYS A 253 -2.68 -31.83 8.22
C LYS A 253 -3.62 -30.66 7.90
N GLU A 254 -4.50 -30.29 8.84
CA GLU A 254 -5.43 -29.18 8.69
C GLU A 254 -4.69 -27.85 8.52
N LEU A 255 -5.18 -27.00 7.62
CA LEU A 255 -4.59 -25.69 7.33
C LEU A 255 -5.41 -24.52 7.86
N VAL A 256 -6.73 -24.66 7.91
CA VAL A 256 -7.66 -23.61 8.36
C VAL A 256 -8.78 -24.26 9.17
N SER A 257 -9.00 -23.78 10.39
CA SER A 257 -10.07 -24.29 11.23
C SER A 257 -11.46 -23.90 10.68
N PRO A 258 -12.37 -24.86 10.46
CA PRO A 258 -13.73 -24.57 10.05
C PRO A 258 -14.61 -24.08 11.19
N THR A 259 -14.12 -24.08 12.44
CA THR A 259 -14.89 -23.74 13.63
C THR A 259 -14.74 -22.27 14.01
N TYR A 260 -15.86 -21.57 14.18
CA TYR A 260 -15.87 -20.19 14.66
C TYR A 260 -15.46 -20.12 16.15
N SER A 261 -14.68 -19.10 16.47
CA SER A 261 -14.24 -18.79 17.84
C SER A 261 -14.43 -17.30 18.14
N GLU A 262 -15.34 -16.96 19.03
CA GLU A 262 -15.48 -15.58 19.55
C GLU A 262 -14.19 -15.15 20.27
N GLN A 263 -13.46 -16.09 20.87
CA GLN A 263 -12.21 -15.80 21.57
C GLN A 263 -11.17 -15.14 20.66
N LYS A 264 -11.13 -15.43 19.35
CA LYS A 264 -10.26 -14.75 18.39
C LYS A 264 -10.58 -13.25 18.34
N TRP A 265 -11.86 -12.87 18.32
CA TRP A 265 -12.27 -11.47 18.36
C TRP A 265 -11.93 -10.79 19.69
N ARG A 266 -12.13 -11.49 20.83
CA ARG A 266 -11.73 -10.97 22.15
C ARG A 266 -10.21 -10.73 22.25
N ASN A 267 -9.41 -11.64 21.72
CA ASN A 267 -7.95 -11.50 21.69
C ASN A 267 -7.53 -10.32 20.78
N ALA A 268 -8.20 -10.16 19.63
CA ALA A 268 -7.95 -9.06 18.72
C ALA A 268 -8.35 -7.71 19.36
N GLU A 269 -9.53 -7.62 20.01
CA GLU A 269 -9.98 -6.43 20.73
C GLU A 269 -8.95 -6.01 21.80
N ALA A 270 -8.52 -6.96 22.64
CA ALA A 270 -7.54 -6.69 23.69
C ALA A 270 -6.21 -6.17 23.14
N ALA A 271 -5.71 -6.78 22.07
CA ALA A 271 -4.47 -6.33 21.43
C ALA A 271 -4.62 -4.97 20.73
N CYS A 272 -5.76 -4.69 20.09
CA CYS A 272 -6.04 -3.39 19.49
C CYS A 272 -6.15 -2.30 20.55
N GLN A 273 -6.81 -2.57 21.68
CA GLN A 273 -6.89 -1.64 22.80
C GLN A 273 -5.49 -1.36 23.39
N GLU A 274 -4.69 -2.41 23.63
CA GLU A 274 -3.33 -2.26 24.14
C GLU A 274 -2.46 -1.42 23.20
N ALA A 275 -2.52 -1.70 21.89
CA ALA A 275 -1.74 -0.98 20.89
C ALA A 275 -2.15 0.51 20.83
N LEU A 276 -3.45 0.80 20.86
CA LEU A 276 -3.97 2.17 20.87
C LEU A 276 -3.54 2.92 22.14
N ASP A 277 -3.78 2.35 23.31
CA ASP A 277 -3.43 2.98 24.58
C ASP A 277 -1.93 3.25 24.70
N PHE A 278 -1.12 2.30 24.22
CA PHE A 278 0.34 2.45 24.24
C PHE A 278 0.82 3.51 23.24
N ALA A 279 0.20 3.61 22.06
CA ALA A 279 0.49 4.65 21.08
C ALA A 279 0.14 6.05 21.64
N LEU A 280 -1.05 6.21 22.21
CA LEU A 280 -1.49 7.48 22.84
C LEU A 280 -0.60 7.88 24.02
N LYS A 281 -0.19 6.92 24.87
CA LYS A 281 0.76 7.16 25.97
C LYS A 281 2.11 7.68 25.46
N ASN A 282 2.53 7.26 24.27
CA ASN A 282 3.77 7.68 23.63
C ASN A 282 3.57 8.88 22.67
N LYS A 283 2.55 9.70 22.93
CA LYS A 283 2.26 10.98 22.24
C LYS A 283 1.90 10.85 20.75
N LEU A 284 1.53 9.68 20.31
CA LEU A 284 0.90 9.53 19.01
C LEU A 284 -0.58 9.88 19.13
N ALA A 285 -1.16 10.48 18.11
CA ALA A 285 -2.56 10.90 18.08
C ALA A 285 -3.02 11.05 16.64
N LEU A 286 -4.32 11.11 16.40
CA LEU A 286 -4.85 11.58 15.13
C LEU A 286 -4.33 12.98 14.84
N TYR A 287 -3.98 13.25 13.60
CA TYR A 287 -3.41 14.53 13.19
C TYR A 287 -4.51 15.60 13.12
N GLU A 288 -4.41 16.62 13.97
CA GLU A 288 -5.44 17.66 14.14
C GLU A 288 -4.94 19.08 13.89
N GLU A 289 -3.78 19.24 13.21
CA GLU A 289 -3.25 20.57 12.88
C GLU A 289 -4.26 21.41 12.08
N SER A 290 -4.26 22.68 12.30
CA SER A 290 -5.15 23.65 11.68
C SER A 290 -4.44 24.90 11.15
N ASN A 291 -3.14 25.07 11.44
CA ASN A 291 -2.34 26.22 11.02
C ASN A 291 -1.45 25.80 9.83
N PHE A 292 -1.89 26.13 8.63
CA PHE A 292 -1.19 25.81 7.39
C PHE A 292 -0.72 27.06 6.68
N ASN A 293 0.58 27.15 6.38
CA ASN A 293 1.15 28.28 5.64
C ASN A 293 0.52 28.47 4.25
N GLU A 294 0.01 27.41 3.66
CA GLU A 294 -0.68 27.42 2.37
C GLU A 294 -1.95 28.27 2.41
N LEU A 295 -2.55 28.45 3.58
CA LEU A 295 -3.79 29.22 3.79
C LEU A 295 -3.56 30.64 4.33
N LYS A 296 -2.31 31.10 4.48
CA LYS A 296 -1.99 32.37 5.14
C LYS A 296 -2.64 33.59 4.44
N ASP A 297 -2.73 33.54 3.11
CA ASP A 297 -3.26 34.64 2.28
C ASP A 297 -4.75 34.46 1.98
N MET A 298 -5.38 33.38 2.44
CA MET A 298 -6.80 33.12 2.28
C MET A 298 -7.61 33.90 3.33
N GLU A 299 -8.69 34.57 2.92
CA GLU A 299 -9.58 35.29 3.81
C GLU A 299 -10.23 34.36 4.85
N GLU A 300 -10.43 34.88 6.07
CA GLU A 300 -11.12 34.12 7.12
C GLU A 300 -12.58 33.91 6.74
N GLY A 301 -13.05 32.68 6.84
CA GLY A 301 -14.43 32.30 6.46
C GLY A 301 -14.61 30.79 6.32
N GLU A 302 -15.79 30.42 5.86
CA GLU A 302 -16.17 29.00 5.71
C GLU A 302 -15.26 28.25 4.72
N GLU A 303 -14.85 28.87 3.64
CA GLU A 303 -13.95 28.25 2.64
C GLU A 303 -12.59 27.92 3.25
N LYS A 304 -11.99 28.86 4.00
CA LYS A 304 -10.72 28.61 4.69
C LYS A 304 -10.85 27.48 5.73
N GLU A 305 -11.94 27.45 6.47
CA GLU A 305 -12.19 26.37 7.44
C GLU A 305 -12.37 25.00 6.75
N GLN A 306 -12.98 24.95 5.57
CA GLN A 306 -13.05 23.72 4.78
C GLN A 306 -11.66 23.31 4.28
N MET A 307 -10.86 24.26 3.78
CA MET A 307 -9.51 23.96 3.31
C MET A 307 -8.56 23.55 4.42
N LYS A 308 -8.71 24.07 5.66
CA LYS A 308 -7.99 23.56 6.83
C LYS A 308 -8.22 22.06 7.03
N LYS A 309 -9.46 21.59 6.91
CA LYS A 309 -9.81 20.17 7.01
C LYS A 309 -9.22 19.35 5.85
N VAL A 310 -9.26 19.86 4.63
CA VAL A 310 -8.67 19.22 3.44
C VAL A 310 -7.16 19.05 3.61
N LEU A 311 -6.44 20.13 3.98
CA LEU A 311 -4.99 20.06 4.20
C LEU A 311 -4.61 19.13 5.36
N ARG A 312 -5.38 19.15 6.45
CA ARG A 312 -5.22 18.20 7.56
C ARG A 312 -5.18 16.76 7.05
N MET A 313 -6.12 16.39 6.18
CA MET A 313 -6.18 15.03 5.64
C MET A 313 -4.99 14.69 4.73
N ARG A 314 -4.49 15.65 3.97
CA ARG A 314 -3.27 15.46 3.17
C ARG A 314 -2.04 15.25 4.05
N TYR A 315 -1.85 16.12 5.05
CA TYR A 315 -0.70 16.03 5.96
C TYR A 315 -0.77 14.83 6.91
N ALA A 316 -1.95 14.34 7.28
CA ALA A 316 -2.11 13.11 8.05
C ALA A 316 -1.49 11.89 7.35
N VAL A 317 -1.41 11.90 6.01
CA VAL A 317 -0.83 10.82 5.20
C VAL A 317 0.61 11.13 4.77
N LEU A 318 0.93 12.37 4.43
CA LEU A 318 2.18 12.76 3.79
C LEU A 318 3.11 13.58 4.69
N GLY A 319 2.60 14.12 5.80
CA GLY A 319 3.39 14.93 6.72
C GLY A 319 4.46 14.10 7.43
N ARG A 320 5.62 14.71 7.68
CA ARG A 320 6.72 14.08 8.40
C ARG A 320 6.55 14.25 9.90
N ALA A 321 6.76 13.18 10.66
CA ALA A 321 6.67 13.20 12.11
C ALA A 321 7.73 14.10 12.78
N ASN A 322 8.98 14.00 12.30
CA ASN A 322 10.13 14.72 12.86
C ASN A 322 10.45 15.99 12.05
N SER A 323 9.47 16.80 11.75
CA SER A 323 9.62 18.05 11.00
C SER A 323 8.68 19.12 11.53
N ALA A 324 8.74 20.32 10.93
CA ALA A 324 7.78 21.40 11.22
C ALA A 324 6.31 21.01 10.90
N GLU A 325 6.08 19.93 10.17
CA GLU A 325 4.74 19.39 9.87
C GLU A 325 4.13 18.66 11.08
N GLY A 326 4.97 18.19 12.03
CA GLY A 326 4.56 17.66 13.32
C GLY A 326 3.53 16.52 13.26
N ASN A 327 3.62 15.63 12.26
CA ASN A 327 2.63 14.58 12.09
C ASN A 327 2.69 13.55 13.22
N THR A 328 1.70 13.60 14.10
CA THR A 328 1.55 12.71 15.26
C THR A 328 0.88 11.38 14.92
N GLU A 329 0.38 11.20 13.70
CA GLU A 329 -0.44 10.05 13.35
C GLU A 329 0.37 8.85 12.84
N MET A 330 1.63 9.06 12.43
CA MET A 330 2.49 8.01 11.90
C MET A 330 2.97 7.05 12.98
N VAL A 331 2.36 5.88 13.08
CA VAL A 331 2.82 4.78 13.93
C VAL A 331 4.08 4.17 13.31
N TRP A 332 4.00 3.76 12.06
CA TRP A 332 5.09 3.21 11.29
C TRP A 332 5.04 3.66 9.84
N ALA A 333 6.16 4.12 9.33
CA ALA A 333 6.28 4.50 7.92
C ALA A 333 7.70 4.24 7.43
N MET A 334 7.82 4.01 6.13
CA MET A 334 9.12 4.01 5.47
C MET A 334 9.55 5.45 5.22
N ASN A 335 10.79 5.74 5.58
CA ASN A 335 11.40 7.05 5.43
C ASN A 335 12.79 6.90 4.80
N ASN A 336 12.83 6.38 3.59
CA ASN A 336 14.08 6.12 2.86
C ASN A 336 14.61 7.35 2.11
N GLY A 337 14.03 8.54 2.32
CA GLY A 337 14.46 9.78 1.66
C GLY A 337 14.11 9.86 0.18
N ASP A 338 13.53 8.80 -0.40
CA ASP A 338 13.17 8.77 -1.80
C ASP A 338 11.92 9.62 -2.08
N PHE A 339 11.90 10.20 -3.26
CA PHE A 339 10.71 10.84 -3.78
C PHE A 339 9.63 9.79 -4.07
N LEU A 340 8.38 10.11 -3.73
CA LEU A 340 7.26 9.30 -4.20
C LEU A 340 7.16 9.42 -5.72
N PRO A 341 7.20 8.30 -6.47
CA PRO A 341 7.05 8.33 -7.92
C PRO A 341 5.58 8.59 -8.29
N VAL A 342 5.15 9.84 -8.21
CA VAL A 342 3.76 10.25 -8.43
C VAL A 342 3.35 10.38 -9.90
N ASN A 343 4.22 10.01 -10.84
CA ASN A 343 3.97 10.16 -12.28
C ASN A 343 2.65 9.52 -12.73
N GLY A 344 2.29 8.37 -12.16
CA GLY A 344 1.04 7.68 -12.48
C GLY A 344 -0.22 8.44 -12.05
N THR A 345 -0.13 9.24 -11.00
CA THR A 345 -1.25 10.01 -10.46
C THR A 345 -1.31 11.45 -10.97
N LEU A 346 -0.17 12.04 -11.37
CA LEU A 346 -0.14 13.39 -11.93
C LEU A 346 -0.93 13.46 -13.23
N PRO A 347 -1.65 14.58 -13.45
CA PRO A 347 -2.35 14.82 -14.71
C PRO A 347 -1.39 14.79 -15.90
N ARG A 348 -1.81 14.18 -17.00
CA ARG A 348 -1.09 14.26 -18.25
C ARG A 348 -1.28 15.66 -18.86
N GLN A 349 -0.31 16.10 -19.69
CA GLN A 349 -0.41 17.32 -20.50
C GLN A 349 -1.00 18.54 -19.75
N MET A 350 -0.40 18.87 -18.61
CA MET A 350 -0.89 19.96 -17.77
C MET A 350 -0.67 21.34 -18.39
N PHE A 351 0.52 21.58 -18.93
CA PHE A 351 0.90 22.84 -19.59
C PHE A 351 2.08 22.62 -20.54
N LYS A 352 2.28 23.57 -21.44
CA LYS A 352 3.45 23.61 -22.30
C LYS A 352 4.55 24.46 -21.67
N ASN A 353 5.79 23.96 -21.70
CA ASN A 353 6.96 24.67 -21.24
C ASN A 353 7.45 25.71 -22.27
N SER A 354 8.55 26.41 -21.96
CA SER A 354 9.16 27.41 -22.86
C SER A 354 9.61 26.85 -24.22
N GLN A 355 9.76 25.53 -24.35
CA GLN A 355 10.12 24.84 -25.59
C GLN A 355 8.90 24.29 -26.34
N ASN A 356 7.69 24.67 -25.92
CA ASN A 356 6.43 24.17 -26.44
C ASN A 356 6.20 22.65 -26.25
N ALA A 357 6.91 22.02 -25.32
CA ALA A 357 6.73 20.62 -24.95
C ALA A 357 5.74 20.46 -23.80
N TRP A 358 4.91 19.43 -23.84
CA TRP A 358 3.98 19.13 -22.77
C TRP A 358 4.72 18.69 -21.49
N VAL A 359 4.29 19.23 -20.36
CA VAL A 359 4.71 18.87 -19.01
C VAL A 359 3.51 18.29 -18.27
N GLY A 360 3.72 17.20 -17.53
CA GLY A 360 2.69 16.53 -16.76
C GLY A 360 3.12 15.11 -16.37
N GLY A 361 2.20 14.36 -15.80
CA GLY A 361 2.35 12.95 -15.48
C GLY A 361 1.73 12.02 -16.53
N TRP A 362 1.18 10.90 -16.07
CA TRP A 362 0.65 9.87 -16.95
C TRP A 362 -0.85 9.61 -16.77
N SER A 363 -1.50 10.19 -15.76
CA SER A 363 -2.94 9.98 -15.48
C SER A 363 -3.36 8.50 -15.47
N THR A 364 -2.50 7.58 -15.00
CA THR A 364 -2.74 6.14 -15.18
C THR A 364 -3.56 5.51 -14.05
N VAL A 365 -3.69 6.17 -12.91
CA VAL A 365 -4.40 5.62 -11.75
C VAL A 365 -5.74 6.33 -11.59
N GLY A 366 -6.80 5.68 -12.03
CA GLY A 366 -8.16 6.23 -12.06
C GLY A 366 -9.06 5.70 -10.94
N PRO A 367 -9.49 6.56 -9.99
CA PRO A 367 -10.56 6.20 -9.05
C PRO A 367 -11.81 5.72 -9.76
N THR A 368 -12.41 4.64 -9.25
CA THR A 368 -13.67 4.11 -9.83
C THR A 368 -14.87 4.97 -9.42
N MET A 369 -15.99 4.82 -10.12
CA MET A 369 -17.26 5.44 -9.72
C MET A 369 -17.73 4.94 -8.35
N PHE A 370 -17.41 3.69 -7.96
CA PHE A 370 -17.66 3.19 -6.62
C PHE A 370 -17.02 4.09 -5.55
N THR A 371 -15.75 4.46 -5.74
CA THR A 371 -15.05 5.42 -4.87
C THR A 371 -15.82 6.74 -4.77
N ILE A 372 -16.20 7.33 -5.91
CA ILE A 372 -16.90 8.61 -5.96
C ILE A 372 -18.26 8.55 -5.23
N GLU A 373 -18.98 7.45 -5.35
CA GLU A 373 -20.29 7.23 -4.75
C GLU A 373 -20.24 6.86 -3.25
N HIS A 374 -19.10 6.37 -2.73
CA HIS A 374 -18.98 5.90 -1.34
C HIS A 374 -18.25 6.84 -0.38
N PHE A 375 -17.50 7.83 -0.87
CA PHE A 375 -17.08 8.95 -0.02
C PHE A 375 -18.31 9.69 0.48
N TYR A 376 -18.25 10.25 1.69
CA TYR A 376 -19.42 10.87 2.29
C TYR A 376 -19.74 12.25 1.69
N THR A 377 -20.98 12.65 1.88
CA THR A 377 -21.41 14.05 1.81
C THR A 377 -20.85 14.83 3.02
N LYS A 378 -20.99 16.15 3.02
CA LYS A 378 -20.65 17.00 4.19
C LYS A 378 -21.41 16.60 5.46
N ASN A 379 -22.53 15.90 5.31
CA ASN A 379 -23.35 15.39 6.43
C ASN A 379 -22.86 14.03 6.95
N GLY A 380 -21.76 13.50 6.41
CA GLY A 380 -21.17 12.24 6.85
C GLY A 380 -21.98 11.00 6.46
N LYS A 381 -22.80 11.10 5.40
CA LYS A 381 -23.61 10.02 4.85
C LYS A 381 -23.18 9.67 3.44
N ILE A 382 -23.47 8.46 2.98
CA ILE A 382 -23.31 8.09 1.58
C ILE A 382 -24.25 8.97 0.74
N PRO A 383 -23.82 9.50 -0.42
CA PRO A 383 -24.66 10.35 -1.27
C PRO A 383 -26.05 9.82 -1.57
N ALA A 384 -26.18 8.51 -1.81
CA ALA A 384 -27.48 7.87 -2.05
C ALA A 384 -28.39 7.83 -0.81
N GLU A 385 -27.80 7.85 0.39
CA GLU A 385 -28.49 7.75 1.69
C GLU A 385 -28.70 9.13 2.36
N ASP A 386 -28.18 10.20 1.77
CA ASP A 386 -28.36 11.54 2.31
C ASP A 386 -29.57 12.24 1.68
N PRO A 387 -30.69 12.40 2.42
CA PRO A 387 -31.91 12.98 1.88
C PRO A 387 -31.78 14.46 1.51
N THR A 388 -30.71 15.12 1.94
CA THR A 388 -30.43 16.53 1.62
C THR A 388 -29.48 16.70 0.45
N PHE A 389 -28.89 15.61 -0.02
CA PHE A 389 -28.02 15.60 -1.20
C PHE A 389 -28.85 15.50 -2.48
N SER A 390 -28.25 15.85 -3.63
CA SER A 390 -28.91 15.70 -4.94
C SER A 390 -29.28 14.22 -5.19
N ARG A 391 -30.38 14.00 -5.88
CA ARG A 391 -30.86 12.65 -6.20
C ARG A 391 -29.96 11.96 -7.21
N PRO A 392 -29.85 10.61 -7.22
CA PRO A 392 -28.98 9.89 -8.14
C PRO A 392 -29.18 10.21 -9.63
N ASN A 393 -30.41 10.50 -10.06
CA ASN A 393 -30.70 10.89 -11.43
C ASN A 393 -30.24 12.32 -11.79
N GLU A 394 -29.89 13.14 -10.80
CA GLU A 394 -29.39 14.51 -10.97
C GLU A 394 -27.86 14.62 -10.81
N TRP A 395 -27.19 13.58 -10.35
CA TRP A 395 -25.77 13.64 -9.98
C TRP A 395 -24.86 14.13 -11.09
N PHE A 396 -25.17 13.80 -12.34
CA PHE A 396 -24.38 14.16 -13.52
C PHE A 396 -24.81 15.46 -14.19
N GLU A 397 -25.77 16.19 -13.62
CA GLU A 397 -26.14 17.52 -14.06
C GLU A 397 -25.11 18.56 -13.60
N SER A 398 -24.97 19.66 -14.36
CA SER A 398 -24.11 20.78 -13.99
C SER A 398 -24.55 21.39 -12.64
N SER A 399 -23.54 21.74 -11.84
CA SER A 399 -23.71 22.48 -10.60
C SER A 399 -23.56 23.98 -10.81
N GLU A 400 -24.20 24.58 -11.76
CA GLU A 400 -24.14 25.98 -12.19
C GLU A 400 -23.19 26.95 -11.43
N ASN A 401 -23.14 26.87 -10.10
CA ASN A 401 -22.36 27.74 -9.22
C ASN A 401 -21.16 27.06 -8.56
N ALA A 402 -21.02 25.71 -8.66
CA ALA A 402 -20.01 24.92 -7.95
C ALA A 402 -20.03 25.13 -6.41
N GLU A 403 -21.19 25.50 -5.85
CA GLU A 403 -21.36 25.77 -4.42
C GLU A 403 -21.04 24.51 -3.60
N GLY A 404 -20.26 24.69 -2.52
CA GLY A 404 -19.87 23.59 -1.63
C GLY A 404 -18.70 22.74 -2.16
N VAL A 405 -17.98 23.18 -3.18
CA VAL A 405 -16.68 22.60 -3.57
C VAL A 405 -15.58 23.30 -2.79
N ALA A 406 -14.75 22.56 -2.06
CA ALA A 406 -13.60 23.14 -1.36
C ALA A 406 -12.48 23.49 -2.36
N HIS A 407 -11.93 24.70 -2.24
CA HIS A 407 -10.85 25.20 -3.10
C HIS A 407 -9.99 26.27 -2.41
N MET A 408 -8.81 26.55 -2.95
CA MET A 408 -7.83 27.49 -2.39
C MET A 408 -8.05 28.97 -2.82
N GLY A 409 -9.14 29.26 -3.48
CA GLY A 409 -9.41 30.59 -4.01
C GLY A 409 -9.08 30.76 -5.50
N ASN A 410 -8.52 29.76 -6.17
CA ASN A 410 -8.42 29.74 -7.61
C ASN A 410 -9.82 29.62 -8.24
N GLN A 411 -9.95 30.16 -9.47
CA GLN A 411 -11.21 30.03 -10.17
C GLN A 411 -11.42 28.59 -10.64
N LEU A 412 -12.31 27.87 -9.97
CA LEU A 412 -12.81 26.59 -10.45
C LEU A 412 -13.37 26.73 -11.87
N ASN A 413 -13.18 25.72 -12.71
CA ASN A 413 -13.93 25.66 -13.96
C ASN A 413 -15.36 25.15 -13.70
N LYS A 414 -16.23 26.08 -13.30
CA LYS A 414 -17.62 25.79 -12.88
C LYS A 414 -18.42 25.04 -13.94
N ALA A 415 -18.10 25.28 -15.24
CA ALA A 415 -18.75 24.58 -16.34
C ALA A 415 -18.48 23.07 -16.40
N GLU A 416 -17.46 22.59 -15.67
CA GLU A 416 -17.06 21.18 -15.61
C GLU A 416 -17.43 20.51 -14.27
N ILE A 417 -18.15 21.21 -13.38
CA ILE A 417 -18.51 20.65 -12.07
C ILE A 417 -19.95 20.13 -12.09
N ILE A 418 -20.12 18.87 -11.68
CA ILE A 418 -21.43 18.22 -11.54
C ILE A 418 -21.90 18.19 -10.08
N LYS A 419 -23.21 18.05 -9.87
CA LYS A 419 -23.81 18.00 -8.52
C LYS A 419 -23.18 16.93 -7.61
N LEU A 420 -22.77 15.77 -8.18
CA LEU A 420 -22.08 14.71 -7.42
C LEU A 420 -20.76 15.15 -6.78
N HIS A 421 -20.12 16.20 -7.29
CA HIS A 421 -18.83 16.70 -6.78
C HIS A 421 -18.99 17.78 -5.70
N THR A 422 -20.19 18.26 -5.44
CA THR A 422 -20.46 19.36 -4.49
C THR A 422 -20.85 18.84 -3.12
N ASN A 423 -20.66 19.65 -2.07
CA ASN A 423 -21.08 19.33 -0.71
C ASN A 423 -20.57 17.97 -0.19
N ARG A 424 -19.31 17.66 -0.54
CA ARG A 424 -18.65 16.41 -0.11
C ARG A 424 -17.80 16.63 1.15
N GLU A 425 -17.41 15.55 1.78
CA GLU A 425 -16.52 15.56 2.94
C GLU A 425 -15.09 16.01 2.59
N PRO A 426 -14.28 16.47 3.58
CA PRO A 426 -12.92 16.96 3.31
C PRO A 426 -11.99 15.95 2.63
N ARG A 427 -12.11 14.63 2.92
CA ARG A 427 -11.28 13.59 2.29
C ARG A 427 -11.55 13.45 0.80
N PHE A 428 -12.78 13.70 0.34
CA PHE A 428 -13.11 13.74 -1.08
C PHE A 428 -12.23 14.76 -1.82
N TYR A 429 -12.20 16.00 -1.33
CA TYR A 429 -11.40 17.07 -1.94
C TYR A 429 -9.90 16.92 -1.68
N ALA A 430 -9.51 16.23 -0.61
CA ALA A 430 -8.10 15.99 -0.29
C ALA A 430 -7.46 14.95 -1.22
N TRP A 431 -8.22 13.94 -1.66
CA TRP A 431 -7.66 12.75 -2.28
C TRP A 431 -8.13 12.46 -3.70
N LEU A 432 -9.25 13.04 -4.14
CA LEU A 432 -9.84 12.78 -5.45
C LEU A 432 -9.77 14.01 -6.34
N GLY A 433 -9.29 13.82 -7.58
CA GLY A 433 -9.27 14.83 -8.63
C GLY A 433 -10.38 14.58 -9.65
N PHE A 434 -11.12 15.63 -9.98
CA PHE A 434 -12.25 15.61 -10.92
C PHE A 434 -12.22 16.82 -11.84
N SER A 435 -12.83 16.73 -13.02
CA SER A 435 -12.86 17.82 -14.00
C SER A 435 -13.45 19.09 -13.40
N GLY A 436 -12.80 20.23 -13.65
CA GLY A 436 -13.19 21.54 -13.13
C GLY A 436 -12.72 21.84 -11.71
N GLY A 437 -12.28 20.83 -10.94
CA GLY A 437 -11.78 20.97 -9.57
C GLY A 437 -10.29 21.26 -9.48
N GLU A 438 -9.86 21.76 -8.33
CA GLU A 438 -8.44 21.96 -8.01
C GLU A 438 -7.73 20.61 -7.77
N TYR A 439 -6.49 20.52 -8.25
CA TYR A 439 -5.62 19.36 -8.08
C TYR A 439 -4.24 19.79 -7.55
N GLY A 440 -3.82 19.20 -6.44
CA GLY A 440 -2.59 19.58 -5.76
C GLY A 440 -2.65 21.02 -5.22
N THR A 441 -2.19 21.25 -4.01
CA THR A 441 -2.37 22.52 -3.30
C THR A 441 -1.51 23.65 -3.86
N SER A 442 -0.33 23.31 -4.43
CA SER A 442 0.63 24.30 -4.96
C SER A 442 1.31 23.81 -6.25
N LEU A 443 0.65 22.92 -6.97
CA LEU A 443 1.29 22.14 -8.03
C LEU A 443 1.67 22.97 -9.25
N TYR A 444 0.83 23.94 -9.66
CA TYR A 444 1.01 24.70 -10.89
C TYR A 444 1.72 26.04 -10.63
N GLY A 445 3.04 26.01 -10.56
CA GLY A 445 3.85 27.22 -10.30
C GLY A 445 3.56 27.87 -8.94
N GLY A 446 3.25 27.05 -7.93
CA GLY A 446 2.89 27.51 -6.60
C GLY A 446 1.39 27.61 -6.33
N GLU A 447 0.56 27.37 -7.35
CA GLU A 447 -0.90 27.39 -7.27
C GLU A 447 -1.49 26.01 -7.55
N PRO A 448 -2.73 25.71 -7.12
CA PRO A 448 -3.43 24.50 -7.54
C PRO A 448 -3.62 24.46 -9.06
N TYR A 449 -3.59 23.25 -9.61
CA TYR A 449 -3.90 23.01 -11.02
C TYR A 449 -5.39 22.73 -11.19
N ILE A 450 -6.06 23.32 -12.19
CA ILE A 450 -7.46 23.02 -12.50
C ILE A 450 -7.52 21.90 -13.52
N LEU A 451 -8.14 20.76 -13.14
CA LEU A 451 -8.25 19.61 -14.01
C LEU A 451 -9.22 19.81 -15.18
N ASN A 452 -8.80 19.37 -16.36
CA ASN A 452 -9.63 19.26 -17.54
C ASN A 452 -9.66 17.80 -18.04
N MET A 453 -10.51 16.98 -17.44
CA MET A 453 -10.61 15.55 -17.74
C MET A 453 -11.47 15.24 -18.96
N ARG A 454 -12.26 16.22 -19.44
CA ARG A 454 -13.15 16.03 -20.58
C ARG A 454 -12.44 16.16 -21.92
N SER A 455 -11.40 16.99 -22.00
CA SER A 455 -10.66 17.23 -23.25
C SER A 455 -9.28 16.59 -23.26
N CYS A 456 -8.85 16.06 -24.41
CA CYS A 456 -7.48 15.64 -24.66
C CYS A 456 -6.76 16.48 -25.73
N ILE A 457 -7.38 17.55 -26.22
CA ILE A 457 -6.86 18.41 -27.31
C ILE A 457 -6.76 19.91 -26.93
N ASP A 458 -7.07 20.28 -25.70
CA ASP A 458 -7.02 21.67 -25.24
C ASP A 458 -5.57 22.13 -25.04
N GLU A 459 -5.21 23.30 -25.53
CA GLU A 459 -3.86 23.87 -25.40
C GLU A 459 -3.51 24.33 -23.99
N ASN A 460 -4.50 24.54 -23.11
CA ASN A 460 -4.34 25.02 -21.75
C ASN A 460 -4.41 23.87 -20.70
N GLY A 461 -4.36 22.63 -21.14
CA GLY A 461 -4.42 21.45 -20.30
C GLY A 461 -5.34 20.39 -20.89
N SER A 462 -4.80 19.22 -21.16
CA SER A 462 -5.48 18.13 -21.85
C SER A 462 -5.30 16.84 -21.07
N ASN A 463 -6.05 16.74 -19.96
CA ASN A 463 -5.91 15.61 -19.04
C ASN A 463 -6.80 14.42 -19.41
N GLY A 464 -7.71 14.60 -20.39
CA GLY A 464 -8.68 13.62 -20.81
C GLY A 464 -8.10 12.38 -21.48
N TYR A 465 -8.95 11.39 -21.68
CA TYR A 465 -8.60 10.13 -22.31
C TYR A 465 -8.18 10.34 -23.77
N ASN A 466 -7.10 9.65 -24.18
CA ASN A 466 -6.63 9.59 -25.55
C ASN A 466 -6.33 8.14 -25.91
N SER A 467 -7.04 7.58 -26.91
CA SER A 467 -6.90 6.19 -27.33
C SER A 467 -5.50 5.83 -27.85
N ASP A 468 -4.74 6.83 -28.31
CA ASP A 468 -3.40 6.64 -28.88
C ASP A 468 -2.30 6.63 -27.81
N SER A 469 -2.66 6.82 -26.54
CA SER A 469 -1.75 6.86 -25.40
C SER A 469 -2.10 5.82 -24.36
N LYS A 470 -1.08 5.21 -23.74
CA LYS A 470 -1.21 4.41 -22.52
C LYS A 470 -1.35 5.28 -21.28
N ASP A 471 -0.95 6.56 -21.37
CA ASP A 471 -0.95 7.52 -20.29
C ASP A 471 -2.30 8.21 -20.18
N ASN A 472 -3.29 7.51 -19.63
CA ASN A 472 -4.64 8.02 -19.43
C ASN A 472 -5.45 7.17 -18.46
N THR A 473 -6.51 7.75 -17.88
CA THR A 473 -7.45 7.05 -17.00
C THR A 473 -8.67 6.54 -17.76
N GLN A 474 -9.16 5.36 -17.39
CA GLN A 474 -10.42 4.81 -17.91
C GLN A 474 -11.67 5.39 -17.21
N THR A 475 -11.51 6.18 -16.14
CA THR A 475 -12.63 6.57 -15.27
C THR A 475 -13.01 8.04 -15.34
N GLY A 476 -12.16 8.90 -15.91
CA GLY A 476 -12.36 10.36 -15.91
C GLY A 476 -12.07 11.04 -14.57
N TYR A 477 -11.45 10.32 -13.62
CA TYR A 477 -11.00 10.81 -12.32
C TYR A 477 -9.51 10.52 -12.12
N LEU A 478 -8.87 11.25 -11.20
CA LEU A 478 -7.49 11.05 -10.79
C LEU A 478 -7.36 10.96 -9.27
N SER A 479 -6.33 10.25 -8.81
CA SER A 479 -5.92 10.29 -7.41
C SER A 479 -5.00 11.47 -7.16
N GLN A 480 -5.22 12.22 -6.08
CA GLN A 480 -4.27 13.22 -5.58
C GLN A 480 -3.81 12.94 -4.14
N LYS A 481 -4.16 11.78 -3.56
CA LYS A 481 -3.81 11.43 -2.18
C LYS A 481 -2.31 11.48 -1.91
N TRP A 482 -1.50 11.12 -2.90
CA TRP A 482 -0.04 11.05 -2.77
C TRP A 482 0.67 12.32 -3.28
N ILE A 483 -0.05 13.39 -3.58
CA ILE A 483 0.52 14.68 -3.96
C ILE A 483 0.74 15.51 -2.70
N HIS A 484 2.02 15.71 -2.35
CA HIS A 484 2.38 16.50 -1.16
C HIS A 484 1.85 17.94 -1.30
N PRO A 485 1.26 18.56 -0.26
CA PRO A 485 0.71 19.92 -0.34
C PRO A 485 1.68 20.99 -0.86
N ARG A 486 2.98 20.83 -0.59
CA ARG A 486 4.03 21.76 -1.06
C ARG A 486 4.69 21.35 -2.37
N MET A 487 4.20 20.29 -3.03
CA MET A 487 4.74 19.91 -4.34
C MET A 487 4.38 20.98 -5.38
N SER A 488 5.40 21.48 -6.08
CA SER A 488 5.23 22.49 -7.14
C SER A 488 6.03 22.11 -8.38
N MET A 489 5.48 22.36 -9.56
CA MET A 489 6.13 22.18 -10.86
C MET A 489 6.53 23.52 -11.43
N ASP A 490 7.80 23.69 -11.79
CA ASP A 490 8.29 24.91 -12.40
C ASP A 490 7.89 24.98 -13.88
N LYS A 491 7.16 26.03 -14.26
CA LYS A 491 6.75 26.28 -15.64
C LYS A 491 7.91 26.72 -16.54
N SER A 492 9.00 27.24 -15.97
CA SER A 492 10.13 27.83 -16.71
C SER A 492 11.18 26.81 -17.12
N THR A 493 11.40 25.81 -16.31
CA THR A 493 12.37 24.74 -16.57
C THR A 493 11.69 23.58 -17.26
N GLY A 494 11.80 23.45 -18.55
CA GLY A 494 11.28 22.31 -19.31
C GLY A 494 11.88 20.94 -18.96
N SER A 495 12.49 20.83 -17.79
CA SER A 495 13.05 19.57 -17.29
C SER A 495 12.00 18.74 -16.56
N ASP A 496 12.25 17.44 -16.47
CA ASP A 496 11.51 16.47 -15.65
C ASP A 496 11.56 16.73 -14.14
N ASN A 497 12.05 17.90 -13.73
CA ASN A 497 12.04 18.29 -12.33
C ASN A 497 10.61 18.63 -11.91
N ARG A 498 9.87 17.59 -11.57
CA ARG A 498 8.45 17.64 -11.20
C ARG A 498 8.24 18.11 -9.76
N GLY A 499 9.22 18.78 -9.15
CA GLY A 499 9.12 19.31 -7.79
C GLY A 499 8.74 18.26 -6.74
N GLN A 500 9.05 16.99 -7.00
CA GLN A 500 8.73 15.89 -6.10
C GLN A 500 9.37 16.12 -4.74
N LEU A 501 8.60 15.91 -3.69
CA LEU A 501 9.06 15.98 -2.31
C LEU A 501 9.12 14.57 -1.72
N ALA A 502 10.20 14.30 -1.00
CA ALA A 502 10.27 13.08 -0.22
C ALA A 502 9.20 13.12 0.87
N ALA A 503 8.37 12.10 0.91
CA ALA A 503 7.31 11.95 1.90
C ALA A 503 7.39 10.55 2.52
N PRO A 504 7.01 10.38 3.80
CA PRO A 504 6.92 9.06 4.41
C PRO A 504 5.85 8.23 3.70
N ARG A 505 6.07 6.91 3.62
CA ARG A 505 5.06 5.96 3.15
C ARG A 505 4.48 5.25 4.35
N PRO A 506 3.25 5.57 4.77
CA PRO A 506 2.67 4.99 5.97
C PRO A 506 2.46 3.49 5.79
N LEU A 507 2.89 2.71 6.78
CA LEU A 507 2.60 1.29 6.93
C LEU A 507 1.51 1.07 7.96
N ILE A 508 1.51 1.88 9.03
CA ILE A 508 0.48 1.89 10.08
C ILE A 508 0.28 3.33 10.55
N ARG A 509 -0.95 3.78 10.63
CA ARG A 509 -1.37 5.08 11.17
C ARG A 509 -2.25 4.91 12.41
N VAL A 510 -2.33 5.92 13.28
CA VAL A 510 -3.20 5.90 14.48
C VAL A 510 -4.67 5.67 14.11
N ALA A 511 -5.13 6.20 12.97
CA ALA A 511 -6.49 5.94 12.47
C ALA A 511 -6.78 4.45 12.35
N GLU A 512 -5.78 3.64 11.96
CA GLU A 512 -5.96 2.19 11.87
C GLU A 512 -6.15 1.54 13.24
N LEU A 513 -5.46 2.01 14.28
CA LEU A 513 -5.62 1.45 15.63
C LEU A 513 -7.06 1.69 16.14
N TYR A 514 -7.63 2.87 15.90
CA TYR A 514 -9.02 3.17 16.21
C TYR A 514 -10.00 2.30 15.41
N LEU A 515 -9.80 2.17 14.11
CA LEU A 515 -10.73 1.44 13.24
C LEU A 515 -10.59 -0.08 13.38
N ASN A 516 -9.41 -0.61 13.71
CA ASN A 516 -9.22 -2.01 14.07
C ASN A 516 -9.99 -2.35 15.36
N LEU A 517 -9.92 -1.48 16.36
CA LEU A 517 -10.65 -1.64 17.62
C LEU A 517 -12.17 -1.54 17.39
N ALA A 518 -12.62 -0.55 16.61
CA ALA A 518 -14.04 -0.40 16.26
C ALA A 518 -14.60 -1.64 15.53
N GLU A 519 -13.80 -2.26 14.65
CA GLU A 519 -14.19 -3.47 13.93
C GLU A 519 -14.34 -4.67 14.87
N CYS A 520 -13.38 -4.89 15.79
CA CYS A 520 -13.50 -5.93 16.80
C CYS A 520 -14.75 -5.74 17.65
N GLN A 521 -15.02 -4.52 18.11
CA GLN A 521 -16.18 -4.19 18.94
C GLN A 521 -17.50 -4.33 18.17
N ALA A 522 -17.53 -3.99 16.88
CA ALA A 522 -18.69 -4.24 16.02
C ALA A 522 -18.98 -5.74 15.87
N ALA A 523 -17.94 -6.55 15.63
CA ALA A 523 -18.06 -8.00 15.54
C ALA A 523 -18.54 -8.66 16.85
N LEU A 524 -18.17 -8.08 17.99
CA LEU A 524 -18.57 -8.48 19.33
C LEU A 524 -19.90 -7.86 19.78
N GLN A 525 -20.57 -7.09 18.91
CA GLN A 525 -21.84 -6.38 19.19
C GLN A 525 -21.75 -5.34 20.33
N GLU A 526 -20.58 -4.79 20.55
CA GLU A 526 -20.33 -3.75 21.55
C GLU A 526 -20.53 -2.35 20.95
N THR A 527 -21.76 -2.06 20.53
CA THR A 527 -22.14 -0.90 19.71
C THR A 527 -21.61 0.43 20.24
N ASP A 528 -21.81 0.72 21.53
CA ASP A 528 -21.41 2.01 22.11
C ASP A 528 -19.90 2.23 22.06
N LYS A 529 -19.11 1.17 22.33
CA LYS A 529 -17.65 1.23 22.26
C LYS A 529 -17.18 1.45 20.81
N ALA A 530 -17.76 0.71 19.87
CA ALA A 530 -17.41 0.84 18.46
C ALA A 530 -17.73 2.25 17.92
N LEU A 531 -18.89 2.81 18.29
CA LEU A 531 -19.27 4.18 17.94
C LEU A 531 -18.28 5.23 18.50
N ILE A 532 -17.77 5.04 19.71
CA ILE A 532 -16.74 5.91 20.27
C ILE A 532 -15.49 5.93 19.39
N ASN A 533 -15.00 4.76 18.98
CA ASN A 533 -13.75 4.65 18.25
C ASN A 533 -13.87 5.08 16.76
N ILE A 534 -14.92 4.68 16.06
CA ILE A 534 -15.15 5.15 14.69
C ILE A 534 -15.34 6.67 14.63
N ASN A 535 -16.05 7.25 15.62
CA ASN A 535 -16.30 8.67 15.68
C ASN A 535 -15.03 9.52 15.92
N LYS A 536 -13.99 8.97 16.53
CA LYS A 536 -12.69 9.67 16.62
C LYS A 536 -12.11 9.96 15.23
N VAL A 537 -12.14 8.98 14.35
CA VAL A 537 -11.65 9.14 12.97
C VAL A 537 -12.56 10.07 12.17
N ARG A 538 -13.87 9.93 12.31
CA ARG A 538 -14.86 10.79 11.65
C ARG A 538 -14.74 12.26 12.07
N GLU A 539 -14.60 12.54 13.36
CA GLU A 539 -14.39 13.91 13.87
C GLU A 539 -13.12 14.55 13.31
N ARG A 540 -11.99 13.81 13.33
CA ARG A 540 -10.74 14.28 12.74
C ARG A 540 -10.90 14.58 11.24
N ALA A 541 -11.64 13.76 10.51
CA ALA A 541 -11.93 13.96 9.09
C ALA A 541 -12.89 15.15 8.84
N GLY A 542 -13.51 15.69 9.88
CA GLY A 542 -14.42 16.82 9.80
C GLY A 542 -15.83 16.44 9.36
N VAL A 543 -16.24 15.18 9.57
CA VAL A 543 -17.61 14.72 9.30
C VAL A 543 -18.39 14.47 10.61
N PRO A 544 -19.72 14.57 10.60
CA PRO A 544 -20.56 14.33 11.77
C PRO A 544 -20.38 12.93 12.37
N LYS A 545 -20.58 12.85 13.68
CA LYS A 545 -20.58 11.58 14.42
C LYS A 545 -21.72 10.68 13.98
N LEU A 546 -21.47 9.39 13.97
CA LEU A 546 -22.51 8.38 13.95
C LEU A 546 -23.12 8.20 15.33
N THR A 547 -24.42 7.95 15.34
CA THR A 547 -25.20 7.60 16.52
C THR A 547 -25.94 6.29 16.28
N SER A 548 -26.53 5.71 17.31
CA SER A 548 -27.36 4.51 17.16
C SER A 548 -28.56 4.73 16.22
N SER A 549 -29.02 5.97 16.03
CA SER A 549 -30.11 6.29 15.09
C SER A 549 -29.69 6.24 13.61
N ASP A 550 -28.40 6.24 13.33
CA ASP A 550 -27.87 6.10 11.96
C ASP A 550 -27.73 4.63 11.53
N LEU A 551 -27.92 3.69 12.47
CA LEU A 551 -27.84 2.26 12.20
C LEU A 551 -29.19 1.76 11.64
N THR A 552 -29.14 1.11 10.48
CA THR A 552 -30.31 0.53 9.79
C THR A 552 -30.04 -0.94 9.46
N SER A 553 -31.00 -1.62 8.85
CA SER A 553 -30.80 -2.99 8.34
C SER A 553 -29.80 -3.08 7.19
N GLU A 554 -29.66 -2.02 6.40
CA GLU A 554 -28.72 -1.94 5.26
C GLU A 554 -27.38 -1.36 5.70
N TRP A 555 -27.41 -0.35 6.57
CA TRP A 555 -26.22 0.30 7.14
C TRP A 555 -26.06 -0.11 8.60
N THR A 556 -25.68 -1.36 8.81
CA THR A 556 -25.32 -1.87 10.14
C THR A 556 -24.06 -1.21 10.66
N LEU A 557 -23.76 -1.35 11.94
CA LEU A 557 -22.51 -0.88 12.52
C LEU A 557 -21.28 -1.44 11.77
N THR A 558 -21.33 -2.70 11.38
CA THR A 558 -20.26 -3.34 10.59
C THR A 558 -20.10 -2.67 9.22
N GLU A 559 -21.18 -2.40 8.49
CA GLU A 559 -21.12 -1.70 7.20
C GLU A 559 -20.56 -0.27 7.36
N TRP A 560 -20.93 0.45 8.41
CA TRP A 560 -20.35 1.75 8.70
C TRP A 560 -18.85 1.69 8.99
N VAL A 561 -18.40 0.72 9.78
CA VAL A 561 -16.97 0.51 10.06
C VAL A 561 -16.22 0.13 8.77
N HIS A 562 -16.76 -0.77 7.96
CA HIS A 562 -16.17 -1.18 6.69
C HIS A 562 -16.06 0.00 5.72
N ASN A 563 -17.08 0.85 5.61
CA ASN A 563 -17.03 2.03 4.74
C ASN A 563 -16.10 3.12 5.28
N GLU A 564 -16.06 3.34 6.60
CA GLU A 564 -15.09 4.28 7.19
C GLU A 564 -13.65 3.82 6.93
N ARG A 565 -13.37 2.52 7.05
CA ARG A 565 -12.08 1.94 6.69
C ARG A 565 -11.77 2.13 5.20
N PHE A 566 -12.75 1.88 4.33
CA PHE A 566 -12.62 2.11 2.89
C PHE A 566 -12.19 3.54 2.58
N ILE A 567 -12.90 4.53 3.12
CA ILE A 567 -12.59 5.95 2.86
C ILE A 567 -11.25 6.33 3.47
N GLU A 568 -11.04 6.03 4.76
CA GLU A 568 -9.84 6.47 5.49
C GLU A 568 -8.54 5.90 4.89
N PHE A 569 -8.57 4.63 4.49
CA PHE A 569 -7.40 3.95 3.93
C PHE A 569 -7.42 3.83 2.40
N TRP A 570 -8.33 4.56 1.75
CA TRP A 570 -8.41 4.57 0.29
C TRP A 570 -7.04 4.83 -0.34
N GLY A 571 -6.60 3.96 -1.25
CA GLY A 571 -5.32 4.05 -1.92
C GLY A 571 -4.08 3.66 -1.07
N GLU A 572 -4.25 3.13 0.15
CA GLU A 572 -3.15 2.67 1.02
C GLU A 572 -2.92 1.14 0.94
N GLY A 573 -3.61 0.43 0.05
CA GLY A 573 -3.45 -1.01 -0.14
C GLY A 573 -4.09 -1.88 0.96
N ILE A 574 -4.89 -1.29 1.85
CA ILE A 574 -5.59 -2.02 2.92
C ILE A 574 -6.85 -2.69 2.39
N ARG A 575 -7.57 -2.05 1.47
CA ARG A 575 -8.83 -2.53 0.88
C ARG A 575 -8.71 -3.93 0.28
N PHE A 576 -7.59 -4.21 -0.39
CA PHE A 576 -7.29 -5.52 -0.97
C PHE A 576 -7.41 -6.67 0.02
N TYR A 577 -6.90 -6.46 1.23
CA TYR A 577 -6.93 -7.46 2.30
C TYR A 577 -8.23 -7.42 3.09
N ASP A 578 -8.79 -6.25 3.35
CA ASP A 578 -10.03 -6.08 4.11
C ASP A 578 -11.19 -6.83 3.46
N VAL A 579 -11.46 -6.59 2.18
CA VAL A 579 -12.54 -7.26 1.44
C VAL A 579 -12.34 -8.79 1.39
N ARG A 580 -11.09 -9.24 1.27
CA ARG A 580 -10.78 -10.68 1.28
C ARG A 580 -11.00 -11.30 2.64
N ARG A 581 -10.46 -10.71 3.72
CA ARG A 581 -10.62 -11.26 5.06
C ARG A 581 -12.06 -11.21 5.57
N TRP A 582 -12.89 -10.27 5.08
CA TRP A 582 -14.33 -10.21 5.34
C TRP A 582 -15.14 -11.25 4.55
N LYS A 583 -14.55 -11.92 3.56
CA LYS A 583 -15.22 -12.81 2.58
C LYS A 583 -16.24 -12.10 1.71
N GLU A 584 -16.00 -10.84 1.36
CA GLU A 584 -16.90 -10.00 0.58
C GLU A 584 -16.38 -9.76 -0.86
N GLY A 585 -15.45 -10.61 -1.35
CA GLY A 585 -14.82 -10.45 -2.65
C GLY A 585 -15.81 -10.33 -3.81
N LYS A 586 -16.81 -11.19 -3.88
CA LYS A 586 -17.84 -11.15 -4.91
C LYS A 586 -18.68 -9.86 -4.86
N LYS A 587 -18.97 -9.34 -3.66
CA LYS A 587 -19.76 -8.12 -3.45
C LYS A 587 -19.06 -6.89 -4.01
N TYR A 588 -17.75 -6.77 -3.76
CA TYR A 588 -16.99 -5.56 -4.08
C TYR A 588 -16.11 -5.68 -5.32
N PHE A 589 -15.55 -6.86 -5.59
CA PHE A 589 -14.64 -7.10 -6.69
C PHE A 589 -15.26 -7.90 -7.84
N GLY A 590 -16.58 -8.16 -7.79
CA GLY A 590 -17.29 -8.93 -8.81
C GLY A 590 -17.61 -8.15 -10.09
N GLY A 591 -17.34 -6.83 -10.15
CA GLY A 591 -17.61 -5.97 -11.30
C GLY A 591 -19.07 -5.90 -11.74
N PRO A 592 -19.41 -5.18 -12.82
CA PRO A 592 -18.53 -4.29 -13.57
C PRO A 592 -18.15 -3.03 -12.78
N TYR A 593 -16.98 -2.47 -13.08
CA TYR A 593 -16.61 -1.15 -12.56
C TYR A 593 -17.03 -0.05 -13.54
N TYR A 594 -17.26 1.15 -13.00
CA TYR A 594 -17.75 2.30 -13.75
C TYR A 594 -16.83 3.50 -13.56
N GLY A 595 -16.87 4.40 -14.54
CA GLY A 595 -16.32 5.74 -14.54
C GLY A 595 -17.25 6.71 -15.24
N LEU A 596 -16.74 7.85 -15.64
CA LEU A 596 -17.37 8.75 -16.60
C LEU A 596 -17.15 8.22 -18.02
N ASN A 597 -17.93 8.72 -18.97
CA ASN A 597 -17.82 8.29 -20.38
C ASN A 597 -16.63 8.99 -21.08
N VAL A 598 -15.43 8.41 -20.92
CA VAL A 598 -14.18 8.94 -21.47
C VAL A 598 -13.89 8.46 -22.91
N PHE A 599 -14.67 7.51 -23.46
CA PHE A 599 -14.24 6.70 -24.61
C PHE A 599 -14.76 7.17 -25.96
N GLU A 600 -15.66 8.17 -26.01
CA GLU A 600 -16.38 8.45 -27.26
C GLU A 600 -15.66 9.42 -28.19
N MET A 601 -14.99 10.45 -27.67
CA MET A 601 -14.44 11.56 -28.48
C MET A 601 -13.26 12.23 -27.78
N GLU A 602 -12.43 12.93 -28.54
CA GLU A 602 -11.30 13.71 -28.00
C GLU A 602 -11.73 14.92 -27.17
N ASN A 603 -12.91 15.47 -27.45
CA ASN A 603 -13.53 16.58 -26.69
C ASN A 603 -15.06 16.39 -26.66
N PRO A 604 -15.57 15.46 -25.86
CA PRO A 604 -16.99 15.17 -25.81
C PRO A 604 -17.82 16.33 -25.25
N GLN A 605 -19.09 16.42 -25.65
CA GLN A 605 -20.04 17.34 -25.04
C GLN A 605 -20.24 17.01 -23.56
N PHE A 606 -20.61 18.01 -22.75
CA PHE A 606 -20.82 17.85 -21.30
C PHE A 606 -21.70 16.64 -20.94
N GLY A 607 -22.92 16.56 -21.47
CA GLY A 607 -23.85 15.45 -21.18
C GLY A 607 -23.43 14.09 -21.74
N THR A 608 -22.48 14.07 -22.68
CA THR A 608 -21.87 12.83 -23.19
C THR A 608 -20.79 12.33 -22.24
N PHE A 609 -19.94 13.22 -21.75
CA PHE A 609 -18.85 12.88 -20.84
C PHE A 609 -19.35 12.58 -19.43
N PHE A 610 -20.18 13.45 -18.84
CA PHE A 610 -20.72 13.26 -17.50
C PHE A 610 -21.88 12.26 -17.50
N LYS A 611 -21.53 11.00 -17.71
CA LYS A 611 -22.45 9.86 -17.71
C LYS A 611 -21.76 8.64 -17.13
N LYS A 612 -22.41 7.97 -16.17
CA LYS A 612 -21.90 6.72 -15.61
C LYS A 612 -21.80 5.65 -16.70
N THR A 613 -20.57 5.19 -16.95
CA THR A 613 -20.27 4.29 -18.06
C THR A 613 -19.37 3.15 -17.55
N PRO A 614 -19.60 1.89 -17.95
CA PRO A 614 -18.69 0.82 -17.62
C PRO A 614 -17.29 1.08 -18.19
N ILE A 615 -16.25 0.75 -17.43
CA ILE A 615 -14.88 0.73 -17.97
C ILE A 615 -14.76 -0.40 -19.01
N LYS A 616 -13.77 -0.30 -19.91
CA LYS A 616 -13.56 -1.33 -20.95
C LYS A 616 -12.99 -2.64 -20.39
N GLN A 617 -12.27 -2.57 -19.26
CA GLN A 617 -11.69 -3.75 -18.65
C GLN A 617 -12.78 -4.64 -18.03
N THR A 618 -12.78 -5.93 -18.37
CA THR A 618 -13.68 -6.92 -17.78
C THR A 618 -13.19 -7.28 -16.38
N ILE A 619 -13.92 -6.90 -15.36
CA ILE A 619 -13.65 -7.25 -13.96
C ILE A 619 -14.40 -8.54 -13.63
N ALA A 620 -13.72 -9.49 -12.99
CA ALA A 620 -14.29 -10.77 -12.63
C ALA A 620 -13.76 -11.27 -11.28
N TRP A 621 -14.61 -11.93 -10.53
CA TRP A 621 -14.27 -12.55 -9.25
C TRP A 621 -14.51 -14.06 -9.27
N ASP A 622 -13.57 -14.78 -8.68
CA ASP A 622 -13.71 -16.17 -8.30
C ASP A 622 -13.15 -16.34 -6.88
N ASP A 623 -13.70 -17.25 -6.09
CA ASP A 623 -13.33 -17.42 -4.69
C ASP A 623 -11.88 -17.90 -4.49
N ARG A 624 -11.21 -18.42 -5.52
CA ARG A 624 -9.76 -18.67 -5.48
C ARG A 624 -8.94 -17.40 -5.23
N LEU A 625 -9.47 -16.22 -5.63
CA LEU A 625 -8.83 -14.92 -5.45
C LEU A 625 -8.80 -14.42 -3.99
N TYR A 626 -9.39 -15.15 -3.04
CA TYR A 626 -9.15 -14.87 -1.62
C TYR A 626 -7.69 -15.04 -1.22
N MET A 627 -6.94 -15.87 -1.96
CA MET A 627 -5.49 -16.06 -1.82
C MET A 627 -4.81 -15.95 -3.17
N MET A 628 -3.52 -15.65 -3.16
CA MET A 628 -2.72 -15.63 -4.38
C MET A 628 -2.10 -17.01 -4.63
N PRO A 629 -1.89 -17.39 -5.92
CA PRO A 629 -1.23 -18.65 -6.25
C PRO A 629 0.25 -18.62 -5.88
N LEU A 630 0.78 -19.76 -5.52
CA LEU A 630 2.22 -19.98 -5.57
C LEU A 630 2.65 -20.13 -7.03
N LYS A 631 3.80 -19.58 -7.37
CA LYS A 631 4.40 -19.84 -8.67
C LYS A 631 4.62 -21.33 -8.85
N TYR A 632 4.38 -21.84 -10.05
CA TYR A 632 4.50 -23.28 -10.36
C TYR A 632 5.85 -23.88 -9.92
N ASP A 633 6.94 -23.15 -10.18
CA ASP A 633 8.29 -23.57 -9.79
C ASP A 633 8.46 -23.75 -8.28
N GLU A 634 7.71 -23.01 -7.45
CA GLU A 634 7.77 -23.12 -5.98
C GLU A 634 6.97 -24.33 -5.48
N SER A 635 5.72 -24.47 -5.92
CA SER A 635 4.86 -25.58 -5.50
C SER A 635 5.31 -26.95 -6.05
N GLY A 636 6.09 -26.95 -7.13
CA GLY A 636 6.67 -28.16 -7.71
C GLY A 636 7.99 -28.63 -7.08
N LYS A 637 8.64 -27.80 -6.25
CA LYS A 637 9.94 -28.13 -5.65
C LYS A 637 9.86 -29.20 -4.57
N THR A 638 8.78 -29.21 -3.79
CA THR A 638 8.60 -30.15 -2.68
C THR A 638 7.13 -30.53 -2.48
N LEU A 639 6.87 -31.78 -2.09
CA LEU A 639 5.52 -32.26 -1.73
C LEU A 639 4.96 -31.60 -0.45
N ASN A 640 5.81 -30.95 0.34
CA ASN A 640 5.39 -30.24 1.55
C ASN A 640 4.72 -28.90 1.26
N LEU A 641 4.90 -28.34 0.04
CA LEU A 641 4.35 -27.03 -0.33
C LEU A 641 3.21 -27.19 -1.34
N ILE A 642 2.00 -27.31 -0.84
CA ILE A 642 0.80 -27.47 -1.67
C ILE A 642 0.28 -26.11 -2.18
N GLN A 643 -0.41 -26.12 -3.31
CA GLN A 643 -1.03 -24.93 -3.92
C GLN A 643 -2.27 -24.47 -3.14
N ALA A 644 -2.64 -23.21 -3.31
CA ALA A 644 -3.92 -22.71 -2.83
C ALA A 644 -5.10 -23.31 -3.63
N PRO A 645 -6.28 -23.49 -3.01
CA PRO A 645 -7.45 -24.03 -3.70
C PRO A 645 -7.83 -23.21 -4.94
N GLY A 646 -8.13 -23.90 -6.03
CA GLY A 646 -8.54 -23.29 -7.30
C GLY A 646 -7.39 -22.92 -8.27
N TYR A 647 -6.13 -23.23 -7.92
CA TYR A 647 -4.97 -22.98 -8.79
C TYR A 647 -4.23 -24.25 -9.19
#